data_a7553380e8244bdcd8271e4cfd668085
#
_entry.id   a7553380e8244bdcd8271e4cfd668085
#
_cell.length_a   1.000
_cell.length_b   1.000
_cell.length_c   1.000
_cell.angle_alpha   90.00
_cell.angle_beta   90.00
_cell.angle_gamma   90.00
#
_symmetry.space_group_name_H-M   'P 1'
#
loop_
_entity.id
_entity.type
_entity.pdbx_description
1 polymer ?
#
loop_
_entity_poly.entity_id
_entity_poly.type
_entity_poly.pdbx_seq_one_letter_code
_entity_poly.pdbx_strand_id
1 'polypeptide(L)'
;MAFAGPVDVAKTEYDRYCREITGGEPPKAAFAVDAKLDALHDEYRIVSEGEGVRFVGANERAVLFAVYDFLSCRGGCKWFWDGDIVPRKEKIDCAGLDVREKSQFEYRGLRYFAHRGLTRFQAEHWGLEDWKREIDWCVKNRLNLMMPRIGMDDTWQKAYPDIVPYPDPAKKLPEAGKGFDDRSLFWSLEYRGRLRKAFTAYAEERGVMMPVDFGTMTHWYSRTPRAYLDKVKPEFLPQATKGYGEDTGRVWDIRKPGYLDRYWRLTEAFLDAGYGKPDLLHTIGLGERMVYTNRADNLKLKIDVMNALIGKAGKEHPSSKVLLAGWDFYFTWRPDEVQSLLGHLDPAKIVIWDYEADAPERDWDWINGCAMSNNFTKWGLKGKMPYTFGIFLCYESGLDMRADYPLIEKRQKEIENDPMCKGYILWPESSHTDTFALRYFTENAWRADGKKTSEALLPAFCRDRYANLGDDTVSRFERIWRKVLPIAAATRWGNTYCRDLIGYKTKSVDPRTDVTLAEMRPALAAMKGVFDDLAKAVRRRSSKFAQRDAIDLARAAADRLAIATRQELVEKYDAWCKGEASADEVKTLAGRYAKIARAIADLLELSTDFSLWESYERLDRIEKVRNPDFEHVLVDNAINGYCRSHQYEAARYWYQPLAEMLAATYVAQVQAEKRQPIDEKKLKELSDRLHRQMLTRPLKEMRPGFNRASSVCKPFAAIMKTLTATADL
;
A
#
# COMPACT_ATOMS: atom_id res chain seq x y z
N MET A 1 2.77 -16.85 31.66
CA MET A 1 1.40 -16.33 31.59
C MET A 1 0.74 -17.00 30.41
N ALA A 2 -0.46 -17.56 30.57
CA ALA A 2 -1.22 -18.05 29.43
C ALA A 2 -1.52 -16.86 28.51
N PHE A 3 -1.29 -17.02 27.21
CA PHE A 3 -1.64 -15.98 26.24
C PHE A 3 -3.17 -15.80 26.28
N ALA A 4 -3.64 -14.55 26.29
CA ALA A 4 -5.04 -14.25 26.13
C ALA A 4 -5.46 -14.69 24.71
N GLY A 5 -6.54 -15.46 24.59
CA GLY A 5 -7.09 -15.83 23.28
C GLY A 5 -8.06 -14.77 22.77
N PRO A 6 -8.53 -14.90 21.50
CA PRO A 6 -9.44 -13.92 20.91
C PRO A 6 -10.75 -13.71 21.70
N VAL A 7 -11.22 -14.72 22.44
CA VAL A 7 -12.41 -14.59 23.32
C VAL A 7 -12.11 -13.70 24.52
N ASP A 8 -10.92 -13.76 25.09
CA ASP A 8 -10.54 -12.89 26.23
C ASP A 8 -10.34 -11.44 25.76
N VAL A 9 -9.80 -11.26 24.57
CA VAL A 9 -9.75 -9.96 23.92
C VAL A 9 -11.19 -9.44 23.68
N ALA A 10 -12.09 -10.29 23.18
CA ALA A 10 -13.50 -9.93 22.95
C ALA A 10 -14.20 -9.42 24.21
N LYS A 11 -14.01 -10.10 25.35
CA LYS A 11 -14.55 -9.65 26.65
C LYS A 11 -13.97 -8.28 27.07
N THR A 12 -12.66 -8.13 26.98
CA THR A 12 -11.96 -6.89 27.34
C THR A 12 -12.42 -5.72 26.48
N GLU A 13 -12.51 -5.91 25.17
CA GLU A 13 -12.93 -4.88 24.22
C GLU A 13 -14.42 -4.52 24.38
N TYR A 14 -15.26 -5.53 24.61
CA TYR A 14 -16.67 -5.29 24.93
C TYR A 14 -16.84 -4.37 26.15
N ASP A 15 -16.21 -4.74 27.27
CA ASP A 15 -16.29 -3.96 28.50
C ASP A 15 -15.71 -2.56 28.32
N ARG A 16 -14.57 -2.42 27.68
CA ARG A 16 -13.90 -1.14 27.45
C ARG A 16 -14.78 -0.20 26.63
N TYR A 17 -15.26 -0.65 25.47
CA TYR A 17 -16.07 0.20 24.60
C TYR A 17 -17.46 0.50 25.15
N CYS A 18 -18.11 -0.46 25.82
CA CYS A 18 -19.41 -0.19 26.45
C CYS A 18 -19.27 0.88 27.52
N ARG A 19 -18.25 0.83 28.37
CA ARG A 19 -17.95 1.89 29.37
C ARG A 19 -17.59 3.21 28.70
N GLU A 20 -16.84 3.18 27.62
CA GLU A 20 -16.50 4.40 26.87
C GLU A 20 -17.76 5.05 26.26
N ILE A 21 -18.68 4.26 25.72
CA ILE A 21 -19.92 4.74 25.12
C ILE A 21 -20.88 5.31 26.17
N THR A 22 -21.10 4.60 27.27
CA THR A 22 -22.17 4.94 28.23
C THR A 22 -21.67 5.68 29.46
N GLY A 23 -20.41 5.55 29.83
CA GLY A 23 -19.88 6.00 31.11
C GLY A 23 -20.28 5.12 32.30
N GLY A 24 -21.04 4.04 32.07
CA GLY A 24 -21.57 3.12 33.09
C GLY A 24 -21.14 1.68 32.91
N GLU A 25 -21.77 0.79 33.67
CA GLU A 25 -21.50 -0.64 33.56
C GLU A 25 -21.99 -1.20 32.21
N PRO A 26 -21.21 -2.11 31.57
CA PRO A 26 -21.61 -2.80 30.34
C PRO A 26 -22.88 -3.64 30.56
N PRO A 27 -23.76 -3.80 29.56
CA PRO A 27 -24.79 -4.82 29.60
C PRO A 27 -24.19 -6.22 29.82
N LYS A 28 -24.94 -7.13 30.45
CA LYS A 28 -24.48 -8.51 30.64
C LYS A 28 -24.18 -9.16 29.28
N ALA A 29 -23.06 -9.88 29.18
CA ALA A 29 -22.67 -10.54 27.95
C ALA A 29 -22.20 -11.97 28.18
N ALA A 30 -22.57 -12.87 27.25
CA ALA A 30 -22.09 -14.24 27.19
C ALA A 30 -21.29 -14.46 25.89
N PHE A 31 -20.21 -15.24 25.97
CA PHE A 31 -19.29 -15.50 24.86
C PHE A 31 -19.13 -17.02 24.70
N ALA A 32 -19.36 -17.53 23.50
CA ALA A 32 -19.29 -18.97 23.22
C ALA A 32 -18.72 -19.27 21.83
N VAL A 33 -18.09 -20.42 21.69
CA VAL A 33 -17.72 -21.00 20.39
C VAL A 33 -18.66 -22.17 20.11
N ASP A 34 -19.21 -22.23 18.89
CA ASP A 34 -20.04 -23.31 18.40
C ASP A 34 -19.46 -23.89 17.11
N ALA A 35 -18.88 -25.10 17.23
CA ALA A 35 -18.26 -25.80 16.09
C ALA A 35 -19.25 -26.25 14.99
N LYS A 36 -20.56 -26.04 15.18
CA LYS A 36 -21.57 -26.28 14.13
C LYS A 36 -21.67 -25.13 13.13
N LEU A 37 -21.12 -23.98 13.47
CA LEU A 37 -21.03 -22.83 12.57
C LEU A 37 -19.85 -23.00 11.61
N ASP A 38 -19.84 -22.24 10.50
CA ASP A 38 -18.83 -22.32 9.46
C ASP A 38 -17.53 -21.59 9.87
N ALA A 39 -16.56 -22.36 10.36
CA ALA A 39 -15.29 -21.83 10.85
C ALA A 39 -14.39 -21.25 9.74
N LEU A 40 -14.48 -21.74 8.50
CA LEU A 40 -13.68 -21.23 7.37
C LEU A 40 -14.07 -19.81 6.98
N HIS A 41 -15.35 -19.48 7.16
CA HIS A 41 -15.93 -18.20 6.78
C HIS A 41 -16.23 -17.32 7.99
N ASP A 42 -15.67 -17.63 9.17
CA ASP A 42 -15.80 -16.87 10.40
C ASP A 42 -17.27 -16.54 10.75
N GLU A 43 -18.16 -17.52 10.63
CA GLU A 43 -19.58 -17.36 10.93
C GLU A 43 -19.80 -17.02 12.41
N TYR A 44 -20.70 -16.05 12.68
CA TYR A 44 -21.08 -15.70 14.03
C TYR A 44 -22.58 -15.38 14.16
N ARG A 45 -23.03 -15.39 15.42
CA ARG A 45 -24.38 -14.97 15.82
C ARG A 45 -24.30 -13.98 16.99
N ILE A 46 -25.21 -13.00 16.99
CA ILE A 46 -25.42 -12.04 18.09
C ILE A 46 -26.89 -12.11 18.47
N VAL A 47 -27.19 -12.55 19.68
CA VAL A 47 -28.55 -12.83 20.13
C VAL A 47 -28.84 -12.12 21.43
N SER A 48 -30.03 -11.55 21.58
CA SER A 48 -30.52 -11.03 22.86
C SER A 48 -30.63 -12.16 23.89
N GLU A 49 -30.17 -11.92 25.12
CA GLU A 49 -30.27 -12.87 26.24
C GLU A 49 -30.73 -12.13 27.50
N GLY A 50 -32.03 -12.14 27.76
CA GLY A 50 -32.64 -11.28 28.79
C GLY A 50 -32.38 -9.81 28.49
N GLU A 51 -31.81 -9.07 29.44
CA GLU A 51 -31.38 -7.68 29.25
C GLU A 51 -29.98 -7.54 28.67
N GLY A 52 -29.33 -8.63 28.34
CA GLY A 52 -27.98 -8.69 27.85
C GLY A 52 -27.86 -9.22 26.41
N VAL A 53 -26.68 -9.66 26.05
CA VAL A 53 -26.35 -10.14 24.70
C VAL A 53 -25.47 -11.40 24.77
N ARG A 54 -25.71 -12.33 23.84
CA ARG A 54 -24.84 -13.50 23.64
C ARG A 54 -24.13 -13.41 22.29
N PHE A 55 -22.82 -13.57 22.32
CA PHE A 55 -21.95 -13.66 21.16
C PHE A 55 -21.55 -15.12 20.95
N VAL A 56 -21.82 -15.66 19.77
CA VAL A 56 -21.48 -17.05 19.40
C VAL A 56 -20.73 -17.04 18.09
N GLY A 57 -19.49 -17.58 18.06
CA GLY A 57 -18.67 -17.66 16.87
C GLY A 57 -18.34 -19.11 16.48
N ALA A 58 -18.12 -19.37 15.20
CA ALA A 58 -17.64 -20.64 14.71
C ALA A 58 -16.22 -21.00 15.23
N ASN A 59 -15.46 -19.98 15.58
CA ASN A 59 -14.15 -20.02 16.20
C ASN A 59 -13.98 -18.81 17.12
N GLU A 60 -12.91 -18.76 17.88
CA GLU A 60 -12.66 -17.68 18.84
C GLU A 60 -12.59 -16.29 18.19
N ARG A 61 -11.97 -16.20 16.98
CA ARG A 61 -11.89 -14.94 16.22
C ARG A 61 -13.27 -14.44 15.80
N ALA A 62 -14.17 -15.35 15.41
CA ALA A 62 -15.52 -15.00 15.02
C ALA A 62 -16.32 -14.40 16.19
N VAL A 63 -16.05 -14.82 17.44
CA VAL A 63 -16.61 -14.17 18.65
C VAL A 63 -16.16 -12.73 18.77
N LEU A 64 -14.88 -12.46 18.52
CA LEU A 64 -14.35 -11.10 18.56
C LEU A 64 -14.95 -10.22 17.44
N PHE A 65 -15.15 -10.79 16.25
CA PHE A 65 -15.84 -10.09 15.14
C PHE A 65 -17.29 -9.74 15.51
N ALA A 66 -17.99 -10.66 16.15
CA ALA A 66 -19.36 -10.41 16.62
C ALA A 66 -19.44 -9.23 17.62
N VAL A 67 -18.45 -9.12 18.51
CA VAL A 67 -18.36 -7.99 19.46
C VAL A 67 -18.20 -6.68 18.73
N TYR A 68 -17.27 -6.58 17.78
CA TYR A 68 -17.05 -5.32 17.05
C TYR A 68 -18.23 -4.97 16.13
N ASP A 69 -18.91 -5.95 15.56
CA ASP A 69 -20.15 -5.73 14.81
C ASP A 69 -21.26 -5.18 15.71
N PHE A 70 -21.47 -5.77 16.89
CA PHE A 70 -22.40 -5.25 17.90
C PHE A 70 -22.08 -3.81 18.29
N LEU A 71 -20.82 -3.50 18.58
CA LEU A 71 -20.37 -2.15 18.92
C LEU A 71 -20.60 -1.15 17.77
N SER A 72 -20.49 -1.61 16.52
CA SER A 72 -20.84 -0.78 15.35
C SER A 72 -22.34 -0.57 15.22
N CYS A 73 -23.13 -1.65 15.27
CA CYS A 73 -24.57 -1.60 14.99
C CYS A 73 -25.35 -0.99 16.16
N ARG A 74 -25.08 -1.38 17.41
CA ARG A 74 -25.80 -0.93 18.60
C ARG A 74 -25.05 0.17 19.36
N GLY A 75 -23.73 0.06 19.47
CA GLY A 75 -22.89 1.08 20.05
C GLY A 75 -22.79 2.34 19.19
N GLY A 76 -22.85 2.20 17.88
CA GLY A 76 -22.68 3.29 16.91
C GLY A 76 -21.22 3.63 16.62
N CYS A 77 -20.30 2.76 17.05
CA CYS A 77 -18.89 2.92 16.79
C CYS A 77 -18.56 2.83 15.28
N LYS A 78 -17.55 3.58 14.86
CA LYS A 78 -17.04 3.54 13.49
C LYS A 78 -15.52 3.31 13.50
N TRP A 79 -15.08 2.36 12.69
CA TRP A 79 -13.72 1.87 12.69
C TRP A 79 -12.99 2.36 11.45
N PHE A 80 -12.31 3.51 11.56
CA PHE A 80 -11.47 4.03 10.50
C PHE A 80 -10.00 3.71 10.76
N TRP A 81 -9.24 3.54 9.72
CA TRP A 81 -7.81 3.26 9.81
C TRP A 81 -7.04 4.33 10.61
N ASP A 82 -7.45 5.56 10.52
CA ASP A 82 -6.81 6.70 11.17
C ASP A 82 -7.43 7.06 12.53
N GLY A 83 -8.31 6.22 13.04
CA GLY A 83 -8.87 6.29 14.39
C GLY A 83 -10.33 5.91 14.46
N ASP A 84 -10.74 5.55 15.64
CA ASP A 84 -12.12 5.17 15.93
C ASP A 84 -13.00 6.41 16.19
N ILE A 85 -14.27 6.32 15.85
CA ILE A 85 -15.31 7.24 16.33
C ILE A 85 -16.18 6.45 17.31
N VAL A 86 -16.13 6.84 18.58
CA VAL A 86 -16.91 6.24 19.65
C VAL A 86 -17.93 7.28 20.14
N PRO A 87 -19.22 7.09 19.88
CA PRO A 87 -20.24 8.05 20.30
C PRO A 87 -20.54 7.93 21.79
N ARG A 88 -21.09 8.98 22.39
CA ARG A 88 -21.66 8.92 23.74
C ARG A 88 -23.16 8.63 23.65
N LYS A 89 -23.64 7.69 24.46
CA LYS A 89 -25.04 7.28 24.57
C LYS A 89 -25.39 7.06 26.04
N GLU A 90 -26.63 7.22 26.38
CA GLU A 90 -27.12 6.90 27.75
C GLU A 90 -27.07 5.40 28.03
N LYS A 91 -27.41 4.59 27.03
CA LYS A 91 -27.39 3.12 27.10
C LYS A 91 -27.13 2.47 25.74
N ILE A 92 -26.73 1.23 25.75
CA ILE A 92 -26.68 0.36 24.58
C ILE A 92 -27.88 -0.61 24.67
N ASP A 93 -28.75 -0.56 23.66
CA ASP A 93 -29.93 -1.41 23.61
C ASP A 93 -29.55 -2.80 23.05
N CYS A 94 -29.77 -3.83 23.87
CA CYS A 94 -29.53 -5.25 23.52
C CYS A 94 -30.80 -5.97 23.07
N ALA A 95 -31.97 -5.32 23.05
CA ALA A 95 -33.22 -5.97 22.71
C ALA A 95 -33.34 -6.28 21.21
N GLY A 96 -34.07 -7.36 20.89
CA GLY A 96 -34.43 -7.73 19.52
C GLY A 96 -33.23 -8.09 18.62
N LEU A 97 -32.13 -8.59 19.19
CA LEU A 97 -30.98 -9.07 18.42
C LEU A 97 -31.19 -10.53 18.02
N ASP A 98 -31.12 -10.81 16.75
CA ASP A 98 -30.93 -12.14 16.15
C ASP A 98 -30.16 -11.95 14.84
N VAL A 99 -28.87 -11.67 14.97
CA VAL A 99 -27.96 -11.41 13.86
C VAL A 99 -27.21 -12.73 13.57
N ARG A 100 -27.14 -13.09 12.32
CA ARG A 100 -26.28 -14.18 11.83
C ARG A 100 -25.53 -13.69 10.62
N GLU A 101 -24.21 -13.68 10.70
CA GLU A 101 -23.30 -13.20 9.68
C GLU A 101 -22.25 -14.25 9.34
N LYS A 102 -21.87 -14.27 8.06
CA LYS A 102 -20.83 -15.15 7.52
C LYS A 102 -20.12 -14.46 6.37
N SER A 103 -18.79 -14.56 6.33
CA SER A 103 -18.03 -14.04 5.21
C SER A 103 -18.22 -14.86 3.94
N GLN A 104 -18.09 -14.22 2.79
CA GLN A 104 -17.99 -14.92 1.51
C GLN A 104 -16.63 -15.59 1.34
N PHE A 105 -15.56 -15.04 1.92
CA PHE A 105 -14.18 -15.43 1.69
C PHE A 105 -13.53 -16.05 2.92
N GLU A 106 -12.69 -17.09 2.71
CA GLU A 106 -11.84 -17.68 3.74
C GLU A 106 -10.74 -16.72 4.18
N TYR A 107 -10.13 -16.00 3.23
CA TYR A 107 -9.01 -15.10 3.47
C TYR A 107 -9.41 -13.64 3.18
N ARG A 108 -9.25 -12.79 4.18
CA ARG A 108 -9.55 -11.35 4.08
C ARG A 108 -8.42 -10.60 4.74
N GLY A 109 -7.67 -9.84 3.97
CA GLY A 109 -6.50 -9.25 4.62
C GLY A 109 -5.66 -8.33 3.78
N LEU A 110 -4.56 -7.95 4.39
CA LEU A 110 -3.59 -7.01 3.88
C LEU A 110 -2.26 -7.70 3.63
N ARG A 111 -1.64 -7.36 2.52
CA ARG A 111 -0.25 -7.66 2.25
C ARG A 111 0.53 -6.36 2.23
N TYR A 112 1.53 -6.24 3.10
CA TYR A 112 2.43 -5.10 3.09
C TYR A 112 3.70 -5.42 2.32
N PHE A 113 4.07 -4.51 1.43
CA PHE A 113 5.33 -4.56 0.75
C PHE A 113 6.27 -3.53 1.37
N ALA A 114 7.43 -3.97 1.82
CA ALA A 114 8.45 -3.09 2.39
C ALA A 114 9.24 -2.46 1.26
N HIS A 115 8.69 -1.44 0.59
CA HIS A 115 9.46 -0.64 -0.33
C HIS A 115 10.02 0.61 0.32
N ARG A 116 11.11 1.10 -0.24
CA ARG A 116 11.80 2.30 0.16
C ARG A 116 10.92 3.51 -0.07
N GLY A 117 10.26 3.96 0.92
CA GLY A 117 9.50 5.19 0.88
C GLY A 117 9.17 5.61 2.30
N LEU A 118 9.17 6.89 2.51
CA LEU A 118 8.96 7.45 3.82
C LEU A 118 7.65 8.19 3.86
N THR A 119 6.71 7.61 4.52
CA THR A 119 5.58 8.34 5.06
C THR A 119 5.18 7.70 6.37
N ARG A 120 4.38 8.37 7.18
CA ARG A 120 3.72 7.73 8.32
C ARG A 120 2.94 6.48 7.92
N PHE A 121 2.67 6.34 6.64
CA PHE A 121 1.90 5.25 6.06
C PHE A 121 2.77 4.05 5.68
N GLN A 122 4.08 4.20 5.74
CA GLN A 122 4.99 3.09 5.42
C GLN A 122 5.20 2.21 6.65
N ALA A 123 4.80 0.97 6.50
CA ALA A 123 4.90 -0.02 7.56
C ALA A 123 6.35 -0.24 8.04
N GLU A 124 7.35 0.07 7.22
CA GLU A 124 8.76 0.03 7.62
C GLU A 124 9.13 1.00 8.75
N HIS A 125 8.36 2.07 8.92
CA HIS A 125 8.58 3.08 9.96
C HIS A 125 7.66 2.91 11.17
N TRP A 126 6.92 1.83 11.23
CA TRP A 126 6.02 1.58 12.33
C TRP A 126 6.73 0.92 13.49
N GLY A 127 6.56 1.49 14.68
CA GLY A 127 6.88 0.83 15.94
C GLY A 127 5.77 -0.13 16.37
N LEU A 128 5.93 -0.75 17.54
CA LEU A 128 4.99 -1.73 18.06
C LEU A 128 3.55 -1.18 18.18
N GLU A 129 3.41 0.05 18.67
CA GLU A 129 2.10 0.66 18.87
C GLU A 129 1.39 1.02 17.55
N ASP A 130 2.15 1.27 16.50
CA ASP A 130 1.58 1.44 15.15
C ASP A 130 1.04 0.12 14.62
N TRP A 131 1.81 -0.96 14.76
CA TRP A 131 1.39 -2.31 14.40
C TRP A 131 0.17 -2.79 15.18
N LYS A 132 0.11 -2.51 16.49
CA LYS A 132 -1.07 -2.83 17.30
C LYS A 132 -2.32 -2.13 16.78
N ARG A 133 -2.23 -0.83 16.48
CA ARG A 133 -3.37 -0.07 15.91
C ARG A 133 -3.82 -0.64 14.57
N GLU A 134 -2.88 -1.05 13.74
CA GLU A 134 -3.19 -1.65 12.43
C GLU A 134 -3.88 -3.00 12.60
N ILE A 135 -3.38 -3.86 13.47
CA ILE A 135 -3.96 -5.16 13.78
C ILE A 135 -5.38 -4.98 14.37
N ASP A 136 -5.55 -4.04 15.30
CA ASP A 136 -6.86 -3.73 15.88
C ASP A 136 -7.84 -3.23 14.80
N TRP A 137 -7.39 -2.36 13.89
CA TRP A 137 -8.22 -1.90 12.78
C TRP A 137 -8.63 -3.06 11.85
N CYS A 138 -7.72 -3.97 11.54
CA CYS A 138 -8.02 -5.18 10.77
C CYS A 138 -9.13 -5.99 11.43
N VAL A 139 -8.99 -6.31 12.71
CA VAL A 139 -9.95 -7.14 13.44
C VAL A 139 -11.31 -6.45 13.59
N LYS A 140 -11.33 -5.14 13.90
CA LYS A 140 -12.54 -4.33 13.96
C LYS A 140 -13.33 -4.32 12.64
N ASN A 141 -12.63 -4.47 11.53
CA ASN A 141 -13.22 -4.57 10.19
C ASN A 141 -13.32 -6.02 9.70
N ARG A 142 -13.23 -7.01 10.59
CA ARG A 142 -13.40 -8.45 10.31
C ARG A 142 -12.40 -9.01 9.29
N LEU A 143 -11.21 -8.41 9.20
CA LEU A 143 -10.09 -8.98 8.46
C LEU A 143 -9.39 -10.05 9.31
N ASN A 144 -8.96 -11.14 8.70
CA ASN A 144 -8.41 -12.28 9.41
C ASN A 144 -6.97 -12.64 9.01
N LEU A 145 -6.35 -11.86 8.12
CA LEU A 145 -5.01 -12.15 7.61
C LEU A 145 -4.18 -10.88 7.44
N MET A 146 -2.91 -10.98 7.81
CA MET A 146 -1.92 -9.94 7.58
C MET A 146 -0.59 -10.56 7.14
N MET A 147 -0.02 -10.06 6.04
CA MET A 147 1.25 -10.51 5.48
C MET A 147 2.29 -9.39 5.49
N PRO A 148 2.82 -8.97 6.65
CA PRO A 148 3.88 -7.98 6.69
C PRO A 148 5.21 -8.59 6.23
N ARG A 149 5.92 -7.86 5.38
CA ARG A 149 7.26 -8.25 4.91
C ARG A 149 8.39 -7.63 5.75
N ILE A 150 8.03 -7.07 6.89
CA ILE A 150 8.91 -6.29 7.76
C ILE A 150 9.38 -7.14 8.93
N GLY A 151 10.65 -6.93 9.31
CA GLY A 151 11.26 -7.63 10.44
C GLY A 151 11.74 -9.05 10.13
N MET A 152 11.83 -9.40 8.84
CA MET A 152 12.35 -10.68 8.37
C MET A 152 13.84 -10.62 8.01
N ASP A 153 14.43 -9.46 8.14
CA ASP A 153 15.75 -9.16 7.58
C ASP A 153 16.88 -9.92 8.28
N ASP A 154 16.65 -10.40 9.50
CA ASP A 154 17.62 -11.18 10.29
C ASP A 154 17.46 -12.70 10.17
N THR A 155 16.66 -13.18 9.23
CA THR A 155 16.41 -14.62 9.05
C THR A 155 17.69 -15.38 8.73
N TRP A 156 18.60 -14.82 7.93
CA TRP A 156 19.89 -15.40 7.62
C TRP A 156 20.81 -15.53 8.84
N GLN A 157 20.82 -14.49 9.71
CA GLN A 157 21.58 -14.50 10.97
C GLN A 157 21.07 -15.60 11.92
N LYS A 158 19.75 -15.82 11.93
CA LYS A 158 19.13 -16.88 12.74
C LYS A 158 19.37 -18.27 12.18
N ALA A 159 19.25 -18.45 10.87
CA ALA A 159 19.43 -19.73 10.20
C ALA A 159 20.88 -20.18 10.17
N TYR A 160 21.83 -19.26 10.06
CA TYR A 160 23.24 -19.53 9.87
C TYR A 160 24.13 -18.61 10.72
N PRO A 161 23.97 -18.61 12.06
CA PRO A 161 24.66 -17.66 12.94
C PRO A 161 26.19 -17.75 12.87
N ASP A 162 26.74 -18.94 12.59
CA ASP A 162 28.19 -19.16 12.46
C ASP A 162 28.78 -18.64 11.14
N ILE A 163 27.91 -18.30 10.18
CA ILE A 163 28.32 -17.86 8.83
C ILE A 163 27.93 -16.40 8.59
N VAL A 164 26.75 -16.02 9.01
CA VAL A 164 26.14 -14.69 8.80
C VAL A 164 25.94 -14.01 10.15
N PRO A 165 26.94 -13.29 10.67
CA PRO A 165 26.82 -12.59 11.95
C PRO A 165 25.88 -11.38 11.81
N TYR A 166 25.31 -10.95 12.93
CA TYR A 166 24.63 -9.64 12.98
C TYR A 166 25.64 -8.52 12.70
N PRO A 167 25.29 -7.51 11.89
CA PRO A 167 26.14 -6.36 11.70
C PRO A 167 26.24 -5.56 13.01
N ASP A 168 27.42 -4.97 13.25
CA ASP A 168 27.62 -4.08 14.39
C ASP A 168 26.78 -2.80 14.18
N PRO A 169 25.79 -2.54 15.03
CA PRO A 169 24.88 -1.40 14.84
C PRO A 169 25.58 -0.04 15.05
N ALA A 170 26.76 -0.02 15.65
CA ALA A 170 27.56 1.19 15.84
C ALA A 170 28.39 1.57 14.61
N LYS A 171 28.50 0.66 13.64
CA LYS A 171 29.25 0.92 12.40
C LYS A 171 28.31 1.39 11.31
N LYS A 172 28.83 2.32 10.50
CA LYS A 172 28.19 2.71 9.25
C LYS A 172 27.95 1.45 8.41
N LEU A 173 26.72 1.21 7.99
CA LEU A 173 26.44 0.18 7.01
C LEU A 173 27.16 0.54 5.72
N PRO A 174 27.75 -0.44 5.00
CA PRO A 174 28.35 -0.19 3.71
C PRO A 174 27.33 0.54 2.83
N GLU A 175 27.82 1.46 1.98
CA GLU A 175 26.92 2.13 1.02
C GLU A 175 26.06 1.09 0.35
N ALA A 176 24.76 1.33 0.43
CA ALA A 176 23.80 0.48 -0.18
C ALA A 176 24.16 0.34 -1.67
N GLY A 177 24.53 -0.84 -2.10
CA GLY A 177 24.61 -1.16 -3.52
C GLY A 177 23.29 -0.75 -4.16
N LYS A 178 23.21 -0.48 -5.43
CA LYS A 178 21.99 -0.08 -6.15
C LYS A 178 20.90 -1.17 -6.18
N GLY A 179 20.83 -2.02 -5.17
CA GLY A 179 19.94 -3.15 -5.05
C GLY A 179 19.02 -3.06 -3.83
N PHE A 180 17.92 -3.74 -3.88
CA PHE A 180 16.93 -3.82 -2.81
C PHE A 180 17.39 -4.54 -1.54
N ASP A 181 18.60 -5.09 -1.53
CA ASP A 181 19.16 -5.81 -0.36
C ASP A 181 19.67 -4.91 0.71
N ASP A 182 20.06 -3.71 0.31
CA ASP A 182 20.58 -2.71 1.20
C ASP A 182 19.45 -1.84 1.67
N ARG A 183 18.41 -2.46 2.18
CA ARG A 183 17.41 -1.73 2.93
C ARG A 183 18.12 -1.00 4.01
N SER A 184 18.18 0.29 3.83
CA SER A 184 18.74 1.21 4.76
C SER A 184 17.97 1.07 6.05
N LEU A 185 18.46 0.20 6.91
CA LEU A 185 17.82 -0.13 8.16
C LEU A 185 18.00 1.06 9.09
N PHE A 186 16.88 1.71 9.41
CA PHE A 186 16.92 2.78 10.42
C PHE A 186 17.34 2.20 11.76
N TRP A 187 16.80 1.04 12.08
CA TRP A 187 17.05 0.32 13.32
C TRP A 187 17.91 -0.92 13.09
N SER A 188 18.50 -1.44 14.16
CA SER A 188 19.26 -2.68 14.10
C SER A 188 18.38 -3.86 13.65
N LEU A 189 19.00 -4.86 13.04
CA LEU A 189 18.32 -6.11 12.65
C LEU A 189 17.69 -6.80 13.87
N GLU A 190 18.38 -6.81 15.01
CA GLU A 190 17.86 -7.41 16.24
C GLU A 190 16.58 -6.71 16.73
N TYR A 191 16.55 -5.36 16.69
CA TYR A 191 15.33 -4.63 17.06
C TYR A 191 14.19 -4.99 16.11
N ARG A 192 14.44 -5.00 14.81
CA ARG A 192 13.41 -5.34 13.81
C ARG A 192 12.87 -6.75 14.02
N GLY A 193 13.72 -7.72 14.34
CA GLY A 193 13.29 -9.07 14.69
C GLY A 193 12.45 -9.13 15.97
N ARG A 194 12.87 -8.41 17.04
CA ARG A 194 12.08 -8.29 18.27
C ARG A 194 10.71 -7.64 18.02
N LEU A 195 10.67 -6.60 17.21
CA LEU A 195 9.44 -5.94 16.77
C LEU A 195 8.52 -6.92 16.03
N ARG A 196 9.08 -7.68 15.09
CA ARG A 196 8.32 -8.72 14.34
C ARG A 196 7.66 -9.71 15.28
N LYS A 197 8.46 -10.28 16.21
CA LYS A 197 7.95 -11.24 17.20
C LYS A 197 6.82 -10.65 18.05
N ALA A 198 7.00 -9.41 18.50
CA ALA A 198 6.03 -8.75 19.39
C ALA A 198 4.67 -8.49 18.69
N PHE A 199 4.69 -7.97 17.47
CA PHE A 199 3.43 -7.72 16.78
C PHE A 199 2.79 -9.00 16.21
N THR A 200 3.58 -10.04 15.90
CA THR A 200 3.05 -11.36 15.54
C THR A 200 2.27 -11.97 16.70
N ALA A 201 2.85 -11.96 17.90
CA ALA A 201 2.16 -12.43 19.11
C ALA A 201 0.86 -11.65 19.37
N TYR A 202 0.88 -10.33 19.19
CA TYR A 202 -0.32 -9.50 19.33
C TYR A 202 -1.41 -9.82 18.29
N ALA A 203 -1.01 -10.16 17.06
CA ALA A 203 -1.92 -10.59 16.01
C ALA A 203 -2.55 -11.96 16.34
N GLU A 204 -1.75 -12.89 16.85
CA GLU A 204 -2.20 -14.21 17.27
C GLU A 204 -3.23 -14.16 18.40
N GLU A 205 -3.03 -13.31 19.40
CA GLU A 205 -4.01 -13.08 20.48
C GLU A 205 -5.38 -12.62 19.95
N ARG A 206 -5.44 -12.09 18.74
CA ARG A 206 -6.64 -11.63 18.04
C ARG A 206 -7.11 -12.57 16.94
N GLY A 207 -6.45 -13.71 16.78
CA GLY A 207 -6.77 -14.69 15.75
C GLY A 207 -6.46 -14.26 14.32
N VAL A 208 -5.56 -13.27 14.12
CA VAL A 208 -5.11 -12.86 12.79
C VAL A 208 -4.03 -13.81 12.30
N MET A 209 -4.25 -14.39 11.12
CA MET A 209 -3.30 -15.28 10.47
C MET A 209 -2.08 -14.49 9.97
N MET A 210 -0.88 -15.01 10.23
CA MET A 210 0.40 -14.43 9.82
C MET A 210 1.16 -15.45 8.98
N PRO A 211 1.00 -15.46 7.64
CA PRO A 211 1.69 -16.39 6.76
C PRO A 211 3.20 -16.31 6.86
N VAL A 212 3.85 -17.46 6.71
CA VAL A 212 5.31 -17.61 6.68
C VAL A 212 5.79 -17.69 5.24
N ASP A 213 6.83 -16.92 4.91
CA ASP A 213 7.51 -17.04 3.63
C ASP A 213 8.45 -18.24 3.61
N PHE A 214 8.47 -18.96 2.49
CA PHE A 214 9.36 -20.09 2.30
C PHE A 214 9.83 -20.21 0.85
N GLY A 215 10.98 -20.85 0.64
CA GLY A 215 11.48 -21.16 -0.67
C GLY A 215 11.63 -19.96 -1.61
N THR A 216 11.68 -18.76 -1.06
CA THR A 216 11.79 -17.52 -1.82
C THR A 216 13.25 -17.31 -2.20
N MET A 217 13.61 -17.79 -3.36
CA MET A 217 15.00 -17.95 -3.74
C MET A 217 15.59 -16.78 -4.51
N THR A 218 14.74 -15.83 -4.92
CA THR A 218 15.17 -14.94 -5.99
C THR A 218 14.59 -13.56 -5.97
N HIS A 219 13.61 -13.31 -5.15
CA HIS A 219 13.09 -11.96 -5.05
C HIS A 219 13.96 -11.09 -4.15
N TRP A 220 13.91 -9.78 -4.31
CA TRP A 220 14.85 -8.78 -3.79
C TRP A 220 15.15 -8.89 -2.30
N TYR A 221 14.21 -9.39 -1.51
CA TYR A 221 14.36 -9.51 -0.05
C TYR A 221 14.82 -10.88 0.43
N SER A 222 15.10 -11.80 -0.47
CA SER A 222 15.60 -13.13 -0.16
C SER A 222 17.00 -13.37 -0.70
N ARG A 223 17.71 -12.32 -1.04
CA ARG A 223 19.08 -12.42 -1.53
C ARG A 223 20.00 -13.09 -0.53
N THR A 224 20.91 -13.86 -1.04
CA THR A 224 21.89 -14.56 -0.23
C THR A 224 22.98 -13.61 0.25
N PRO A 225 23.21 -13.47 1.56
CA PRO A 225 24.26 -12.60 2.07
C PRO A 225 25.65 -12.97 1.54
N ARG A 226 26.49 -11.97 1.33
CA ARG A 226 27.86 -12.17 0.81
C ARG A 226 28.66 -13.13 1.69
N ALA A 227 28.56 -13.02 3.02
CA ALA A 227 29.25 -13.91 3.94
C ALA A 227 28.88 -15.40 3.71
N TYR A 228 27.61 -15.68 3.40
CA TYR A 228 27.17 -17.03 3.07
C TYR A 228 27.72 -17.50 1.73
N LEU A 229 27.69 -16.64 0.69
CA LEU A 229 28.23 -16.96 -0.63
C LEU A 229 29.72 -17.28 -0.59
N ASP A 230 30.48 -16.48 0.14
CA ASP A 230 31.94 -16.65 0.25
C ASP A 230 32.33 -17.96 0.97
N LYS A 231 31.52 -18.35 1.97
CA LYS A 231 31.72 -19.57 2.76
C LYS A 231 31.25 -20.83 2.06
N VAL A 232 30.03 -20.78 1.53
CA VAL A 232 29.32 -22.00 1.03
C VAL A 232 29.52 -22.20 -0.47
N LYS A 233 29.70 -21.12 -1.24
CA LYS A 233 29.92 -21.12 -2.70
C LYS A 233 28.89 -21.98 -3.44
N PRO A 234 27.59 -21.71 -3.30
CA PRO A 234 26.54 -22.51 -3.92
C PRO A 234 26.61 -22.42 -5.45
N GLU A 235 26.18 -23.47 -6.13
CA GLU A 235 26.05 -23.44 -7.58
C GLU A 235 24.72 -22.69 -7.95
N PHE A 236 24.82 -21.85 -8.94
CA PHE A 236 23.69 -21.05 -9.43
C PHE A 236 23.13 -21.61 -10.72
N LEU A 237 21.84 -21.40 -10.92
CA LEU A 237 21.22 -21.54 -12.23
C LEU A 237 21.77 -20.47 -13.20
N PRO A 238 21.79 -20.72 -14.51
CA PRO A 238 22.01 -19.69 -15.50
C PRO A 238 21.05 -18.51 -15.32
N GLN A 239 21.43 -17.32 -15.77
CA GLN A 239 20.59 -16.13 -15.68
C GLN A 239 20.46 -15.50 -17.07
N ALA A 240 19.36 -15.77 -17.77
CA ALA A 240 19.08 -15.18 -19.08
C ALA A 240 18.63 -13.72 -18.99
N THR A 241 17.92 -13.35 -17.92
CA THR A 241 17.44 -11.99 -17.70
C THR A 241 18.55 -11.09 -17.16
N LYS A 242 18.85 -10.03 -17.88
CA LYS A 242 19.80 -8.99 -17.44
C LYS A 242 19.19 -8.13 -16.34
N GLY A 243 20.01 -7.68 -15.39
CA GLY A 243 19.61 -6.72 -14.35
C GLY A 243 19.75 -7.22 -12.91
N TYR A 244 19.81 -8.52 -12.72
CA TYR A 244 20.00 -9.12 -11.38
C TYR A 244 21.37 -9.83 -11.31
N GLY A 245 22.35 -9.30 -12.02
CA GLY A 245 23.63 -9.96 -12.30
C GLY A 245 24.62 -10.07 -11.15
N GLU A 246 24.29 -9.56 -9.97
CA GLU A 246 25.12 -9.75 -8.79
C GLU A 246 24.89 -11.14 -8.18
N ASP A 247 25.95 -11.75 -7.67
CA ASP A 247 25.91 -13.10 -7.10
C ASP A 247 24.84 -13.24 -6.01
N THR A 248 24.65 -12.20 -5.19
CA THR A 248 23.64 -12.18 -4.12
C THR A 248 22.23 -12.34 -4.63
N GLY A 249 21.94 -11.89 -5.86
CA GLY A 249 20.64 -11.98 -6.50
C GLY A 249 20.44 -13.20 -7.39
N ARG A 250 21.40 -14.11 -7.48
CA ARG A 250 21.30 -15.32 -8.30
C ARG A 250 20.49 -16.41 -7.63
N VAL A 251 19.88 -17.26 -8.45
CA VAL A 251 19.07 -18.40 -8.02
C VAL A 251 19.94 -19.64 -7.85
N TRP A 252 19.85 -20.29 -6.71
CA TRP A 252 20.42 -21.62 -6.52
C TRP A 252 19.56 -22.66 -7.23
N ASP A 253 20.21 -23.72 -7.72
CA ASP A 253 19.46 -24.84 -8.28
C ASP A 253 18.96 -25.77 -7.18
N ILE A 254 17.71 -25.56 -6.71
CA ILE A 254 17.11 -26.37 -5.64
C ILE A 254 16.88 -27.83 -6.03
N ARG A 255 17.01 -28.18 -7.29
CA ARG A 255 16.95 -29.60 -7.75
C ARG A 255 18.22 -30.34 -7.35
N LYS A 256 19.30 -29.63 -7.01
CA LYS A 256 20.52 -30.27 -6.48
C LYS A 256 20.31 -30.79 -5.06
N PRO A 257 20.91 -31.94 -4.72
CA PRO A 257 20.78 -32.52 -3.39
C PRO A 257 21.11 -31.55 -2.25
N GLY A 258 20.23 -31.41 -1.28
CA GLY A 258 20.41 -30.60 -0.08
C GLY A 258 20.21 -29.08 -0.27
N TYR A 259 20.00 -28.57 -1.50
CA TYR A 259 19.83 -27.13 -1.71
C TYR A 259 18.45 -26.64 -1.23
N LEU A 260 17.40 -27.41 -1.46
CA LEU A 260 16.08 -27.11 -0.93
C LEU A 260 16.09 -27.09 0.60
N ASP A 261 16.80 -28.04 1.24
CA ASP A 261 16.88 -28.08 2.70
C ASP A 261 17.63 -26.88 3.28
N ARG A 262 18.62 -26.35 2.57
CA ARG A 262 19.29 -25.08 2.95
C ARG A 262 18.35 -23.89 2.93
N TYR A 263 17.46 -23.82 1.95
CA TYR A 263 16.42 -22.77 1.93
C TYR A 263 15.36 -23.02 2.98
N TRP A 264 14.98 -24.28 3.19
CA TRP A 264 13.98 -24.64 4.21
C TRP A 264 14.43 -24.26 5.61
N ARG A 265 15.72 -24.30 5.89
CA ARG A 265 16.29 -23.84 7.15
C ARG A 265 15.99 -22.36 7.45
N LEU A 266 15.82 -21.54 6.43
CA LEU A 266 15.37 -20.16 6.62
C LEU A 266 13.90 -20.11 7.11
N THR A 267 13.06 -21.00 6.60
CA THR A 267 11.68 -21.14 7.05
C THR A 267 11.62 -21.62 8.50
N GLU A 268 12.41 -22.63 8.85
CA GLU A 268 12.54 -23.12 10.25
C GLU A 268 12.97 -21.99 11.18
N ALA A 269 14.01 -21.25 10.81
CA ALA A 269 14.49 -20.11 11.59
C ALA A 269 13.43 -19.01 11.77
N PHE A 270 12.59 -18.79 10.77
CA PHE A 270 11.48 -17.86 10.82
C PHE A 270 10.41 -18.32 11.81
N LEU A 271 10.04 -19.60 11.79
CA LEU A 271 9.08 -20.21 12.71
C LEU A 271 9.60 -20.22 14.14
N ASP A 272 10.85 -20.65 14.35
CA ASP A 272 11.51 -20.70 15.67
C ASP A 272 11.64 -19.32 16.31
N ALA A 273 11.81 -18.30 15.48
CA ALA A 273 11.85 -16.92 15.96
C ALA A 273 10.47 -16.38 16.38
N GLY A 274 9.38 -17.06 16.04
CA GLY A 274 8.02 -16.59 16.28
C GLY A 274 7.60 -15.45 15.35
N TYR A 275 8.06 -15.48 14.10
CA TYR A 275 7.77 -14.43 13.10
C TYR A 275 6.49 -14.71 12.28
N GLY A 276 5.86 -15.84 12.50
CA GLY A 276 4.62 -16.29 11.87
C GLY A 276 4.34 -17.74 12.22
N LYS A 277 3.24 -18.29 11.69
CA LYS A 277 2.82 -19.68 11.88
C LYS A 277 2.75 -20.44 10.56
N PRO A 278 2.90 -21.76 10.58
CA PRO A 278 2.92 -22.56 9.36
C PRO A 278 1.55 -22.87 8.77
N ASP A 279 0.45 -22.33 9.30
CA ASP A 279 -0.90 -22.59 8.77
C ASP A 279 -1.03 -22.21 7.30
N LEU A 280 -0.37 -21.12 6.93
CA LEU A 280 -0.26 -20.61 5.57
C LEU A 280 1.21 -20.38 5.23
N LEU A 281 1.69 -21.01 4.18
CA LEU A 281 3.06 -20.84 3.68
C LEU A 281 3.00 -20.05 2.37
N HIS A 282 3.80 -19.00 2.24
CA HIS A 282 3.79 -18.13 1.06
C HIS A 282 5.12 -18.21 0.31
N THR A 283 5.08 -18.33 -1.01
CA THR A 283 6.27 -18.27 -1.86
C THR A 283 6.05 -17.40 -3.10
N ILE A 284 7.10 -16.68 -3.49
CA ILE A 284 7.19 -15.98 -4.78
C ILE A 284 7.82 -16.88 -5.86
N GLY A 285 8.34 -18.05 -5.49
CA GLY A 285 8.96 -18.96 -6.43
C GLY A 285 10.22 -18.38 -7.07
N LEU A 286 10.31 -18.39 -8.40
CA LEU A 286 11.44 -17.87 -9.16
C LEU A 286 11.40 -16.34 -9.40
N GLY A 287 10.29 -15.69 -9.04
CA GLY A 287 10.10 -14.25 -9.21
C GLY A 287 10.13 -13.81 -10.68
N GLU A 288 10.56 -12.59 -10.91
CA GLU A 288 10.56 -11.90 -12.20
C GLU A 288 11.68 -12.39 -13.16
N ARG A 289 11.91 -13.71 -13.26
CA ARG A 289 13.11 -14.21 -13.91
C ARG A 289 12.85 -15.25 -15.01
N MET A 290 13.59 -15.07 -16.10
CA MET A 290 13.89 -16.11 -17.08
C MET A 290 15.31 -16.63 -16.79
N VAL A 291 15.42 -17.91 -16.46
CA VAL A 291 16.70 -18.58 -16.16
C VAL A 291 17.40 -19.03 -17.44
N TYR A 292 16.62 -19.59 -18.35
CA TYR A 292 17.07 -20.04 -19.66
C TYR A 292 16.54 -19.14 -20.78
N THR A 293 17.22 -19.10 -21.90
CA THR A 293 16.72 -18.44 -23.13
C THR A 293 15.55 -19.19 -23.77
N ASN A 294 15.53 -20.51 -23.65
CA ASN A 294 14.44 -21.35 -24.13
C ASN A 294 13.24 -21.29 -23.17
N ARG A 295 12.06 -20.99 -23.68
CA ARG A 295 10.83 -20.84 -22.90
C ARG A 295 10.34 -22.18 -22.32
N ALA A 296 10.42 -23.26 -23.09
CA ALA A 296 9.99 -24.58 -22.62
C ALA A 296 10.86 -25.08 -21.45
N ASP A 297 12.16 -24.81 -21.47
CA ASP A 297 13.07 -25.15 -20.37
C ASP A 297 12.75 -24.33 -19.12
N ASN A 298 12.38 -23.04 -19.27
CA ASN A 298 11.94 -22.22 -18.15
C ASN A 298 10.63 -22.74 -17.55
N LEU A 299 9.65 -23.09 -18.37
CA LEU A 299 8.37 -23.65 -17.91
C LEU A 299 8.60 -24.96 -17.15
N LYS A 300 9.42 -25.85 -17.71
CA LYS A 300 9.78 -27.11 -17.02
C LYS A 300 10.47 -26.84 -15.68
N LEU A 301 11.45 -25.95 -15.64
CA LEU A 301 12.10 -25.56 -14.37
C LEU A 301 11.09 -25.04 -13.36
N LYS A 302 10.17 -24.18 -13.78
CA LYS A 302 9.15 -23.61 -12.88
C LYS A 302 8.21 -24.67 -12.32
N ILE A 303 7.79 -25.63 -13.14
CA ILE A 303 6.97 -26.78 -12.70
C ILE A 303 7.77 -27.61 -11.68
N ASP A 304 9.02 -27.94 -11.96
CA ASP A 304 9.87 -28.71 -11.08
C ASP A 304 10.07 -28.02 -9.72
N VAL A 305 10.36 -26.70 -9.74
CA VAL A 305 10.56 -25.87 -8.55
C VAL A 305 9.27 -25.79 -7.70
N MET A 306 8.13 -25.48 -8.32
CA MET A 306 6.86 -25.34 -7.59
C MET A 306 6.47 -26.67 -6.95
N ASN A 307 6.56 -27.79 -7.67
CA ASN A 307 6.24 -29.09 -7.11
C ASN A 307 7.22 -29.49 -5.96
N ALA A 308 8.51 -29.16 -6.07
CA ALA A 308 9.47 -29.40 -5.01
C ALA A 308 9.12 -28.59 -3.75
N LEU A 309 8.77 -27.30 -3.89
CA LEU A 309 8.38 -26.44 -2.78
C LEU A 309 7.08 -26.90 -2.13
N ILE A 310 6.05 -27.21 -2.91
CA ILE A 310 4.75 -27.72 -2.41
C ILE A 310 4.92 -29.07 -1.74
N GLY A 311 5.75 -29.95 -2.33
CA GLY A 311 6.07 -31.26 -1.76
C GLY A 311 6.79 -31.15 -0.42
N LYS A 312 7.78 -30.24 -0.30
CA LYS A 312 8.49 -29.97 0.96
C LYS A 312 7.53 -29.43 2.03
N ALA A 313 6.72 -28.43 1.67
CA ALA A 313 5.73 -27.86 2.56
C ALA A 313 4.73 -28.92 3.06
N GLY A 314 4.19 -29.74 2.16
CA GLY A 314 3.25 -30.82 2.54
C GLY A 314 3.86 -31.94 3.36
N LYS A 315 5.18 -32.15 3.29
CA LYS A 315 5.90 -33.10 4.14
C LYS A 315 6.10 -32.57 5.56
N GLU A 316 6.58 -31.33 5.66
CA GLU A 316 6.93 -30.73 6.97
C GLU A 316 5.68 -30.20 7.71
N HIS A 317 4.70 -29.67 6.96
CA HIS A 317 3.46 -29.09 7.50
C HIS A 317 2.24 -29.59 6.69
N PRO A 318 1.76 -30.84 6.92
CA PRO A 318 0.74 -31.46 6.09
C PRO A 318 -0.61 -30.72 6.01
N SER A 319 -0.96 -29.99 7.06
CA SER A 319 -2.20 -29.20 7.15
C SER A 319 -2.13 -27.83 6.49
N SER A 320 -0.92 -27.36 6.12
CA SER A 320 -0.71 -26.02 5.57
C SER A 320 -1.20 -25.90 4.14
N LYS A 321 -1.70 -24.69 3.80
CA LYS A 321 -1.91 -24.28 2.41
C LYS A 321 -0.73 -23.46 1.93
N VAL A 322 -0.38 -23.64 0.66
CA VAL A 322 0.69 -22.89 0.01
C VAL A 322 0.09 -21.76 -0.80
N LEU A 323 0.39 -20.53 -0.43
CA LEU A 323 0.01 -19.33 -1.17
C LEU A 323 1.07 -19.07 -2.24
N LEU A 324 0.73 -19.30 -3.50
CA LEU A 324 1.62 -19.02 -4.64
C LEU A 324 1.40 -17.58 -5.10
N ALA A 325 2.42 -16.75 -4.97
CA ALA A 325 2.33 -15.37 -5.41
C ALA A 325 2.06 -15.28 -6.90
N GLY A 326 0.96 -14.64 -7.32
CA GLY A 326 0.66 -14.35 -8.71
C GLY A 326 1.78 -13.59 -9.40
N TRP A 327 2.51 -12.76 -8.64
CA TRP A 327 3.69 -12.04 -9.12
C TRP A 327 4.74 -12.93 -9.81
N ASP A 328 4.85 -14.19 -9.43
CA ASP A 328 5.74 -15.16 -10.06
C ASP A 328 5.29 -15.55 -11.49
N PHE A 329 4.10 -15.18 -11.89
CA PHE A 329 3.49 -15.50 -13.19
C PHE A 329 3.46 -14.29 -14.14
N TYR A 330 3.91 -13.12 -13.70
CA TYR A 330 3.93 -11.91 -14.52
C TYR A 330 5.21 -11.76 -15.35
N PHE A 331 5.29 -10.68 -16.06
CA PHE A 331 6.41 -10.14 -16.82
C PHE A 331 6.93 -11.02 -17.95
N THR A 332 7.15 -12.29 -17.71
CA THR A 332 7.84 -13.17 -18.66
C THR A 332 6.98 -14.32 -19.12
N TRP A 333 5.85 -14.56 -18.48
CA TRP A 333 5.00 -15.73 -18.73
C TRP A 333 3.75 -15.38 -19.54
N ARG A 334 3.44 -16.22 -20.53
CA ARG A 334 2.20 -16.12 -21.32
C ARG A 334 1.07 -16.82 -20.57
N PRO A 335 -0.20 -16.40 -20.80
CA PRO A 335 -1.33 -17.04 -20.15
C PRO A 335 -1.41 -18.56 -20.35
N ASP A 336 -1.09 -19.06 -21.54
CA ASP A 336 -1.05 -20.49 -21.86
C ASP A 336 0.04 -21.25 -21.09
N GLU A 337 1.19 -20.64 -20.87
CA GLU A 337 2.26 -21.20 -20.05
C GLU A 337 1.88 -21.26 -18.56
N VAL A 338 1.20 -20.22 -18.06
CA VAL A 338 0.66 -20.21 -16.69
C VAL A 338 -0.40 -21.31 -16.56
N GLN A 339 -1.33 -21.43 -17.50
CA GLN A 339 -2.35 -22.50 -17.48
C GLN A 339 -1.70 -23.88 -17.53
N SER A 340 -0.63 -24.07 -18.31
CA SER A 340 0.12 -25.31 -18.36
C SER A 340 0.79 -25.61 -17.01
N LEU A 341 1.44 -24.64 -16.39
CA LEU A 341 2.01 -24.80 -15.04
C LEU A 341 0.95 -25.22 -14.03
N LEU A 342 -0.17 -24.50 -13.98
CA LEU A 342 -1.24 -24.76 -13.02
C LEU A 342 -1.84 -26.17 -13.17
N GLY A 343 -1.87 -26.69 -14.41
CA GLY A 343 -2.31 -28.07 -14.68
C GLY A 343 -1.42 -29.15 -14.09
N HIS A 344 -0.21 -28.80 -13.61
CA HIS A 344 0.72 -29.72 -12.92
C HIS A 344 0.71 -29.57 -11.40
N LEU A 345 -0.12 -28.68 -10.84
CA LEU A 345 -0.19 -28.40 -9.41
C LEU A 345 -1.49 -28.96 -8.80
N ASP A 346 -1.41 -29.41 -7.56
CA ASP A 346 -2.56 -29.93 -6.81
C ASP A 346 -3.40 -28.78 -6.22
N PRO A 347 -4.62 -28.52 -6.72
CA PRO A 347 -5.46 -27.43 -6.23
C PRO A 347 -5.88 -27.57 -4.77
N ALA A 348 -5.82 -28.80 -4.21
CA ALA A 348 -6.14 -29.02 -2.81
C ALA A 348 -5.09 -28.46 -1.85
N LYS A 349 -3.85 -28.22 -2.34
CA LYS A 349 -2.72 -27.78 -1.52
C LYS A 349 -2.36 -26.32 -1.66
N ILE A 350 -2.88 -25.64 -2.68
CA ILE A 350 -2.45 -24.29 -3.05
C ILE A 350 -3.61 -23.30 -3.10
N VAL A 351 -3.25 -22.01 -3.00
CA VAL A 351 -4.10 -20.88 -3.38
C VAL A 351 -3.25 -19.94 -4.20
N ILE A 352 -3.71 -19.55 -5.38
CA ILE A 352 -3.05 -18.54 -6.20
C ILE A 352 -3.34 -17.17 -5.58
N TRP A 353 -2.27 -16.56 -5.07
CA TRP A 353 -2.34 -15.27 -4.40
C TRP A 353 -2.25 -14.16 -5.46
N ASP A 354 -3.39 -13.92 -6.13
CA ASP A 354 -3.53 -12.84 -7.11
C ASP A 354 -3.92 -11.54 -6.42
N TYR A 355 -3.38 -10.39 -6.87
CA TYR A 355 -3.60 -9.10 -6.25
C TYR A 355 -3.65 -7.94 -7.24
N GLU A 356 -4.05 -8.20 -8.48
CA GLU A 356 -4.07 -7.17 -9.52
C GLU A 356 -5.40 -7.08 -10.27
N ALA A 357 -6.48 -7.36 -9.56
CA ALA A 357 -7.81 -7.24 -10.12
C ALA A 357 -8.20 -5.79 -10.47
N ASP A 358 -7.49 -4.80 -9.95
CA ASP A 358 -7.68 -3.37 -10.25
C ASP A 358 -6.74 -2.83 -11.35
N ALA A 359 -5.82 -3.65 -11.87
CA ALA A 359 -4.90 -3.20 -12.91
C ALA A 359 -5.61 -3.06 -14.26
N PRO A 360 -5.55 -1.88 -14.92
CA PRO A 360 -6.08 -1.71 -16.28
C PRO A 360 -5.24 -2.51 -17.28
N GLU A 361 -5.88 -3.16 -18.25
CA GLU A 361 -5.19 -4.01 -19.22
C GLU A 361 -4.10 -3.27 -20.00
N ARG A 362 -4.33 -2.00 -20.24
CA ARG A 362 -3.50 -1.13 -21.04
C ARG A 362 -2.14 -0.79 -20.40
N ASP A 363 -2.03 -0.78 -19.10
CA ASP A 363 -0.82 -0.32 -18.41
C ASP A 363 0.32 -1.35 -18.46
N TRP A 364 0.02 -2.62 -18.75
CA TRP A 364 0.97 -3.71 -18.72
C TRP A 364 1.13 -4.47 -20.04
N ASP A 365 0.36 -4.13 -21.08
CA ASP A 365 0.42 -4.78 -22.39
C ASP A 365 1.78 -4.62 -23.09
N TRP A 366 2.61 -3.71 -22.64
CA TRP A 366 3.94 -3.48 -23.17
C TRP A 366 4.99 -4.51 -22.73
N ILE A 367 4.69 -5.32 -21.70
CA ILE A 367 5.59 -6.38 -21.22
C ILE A 367 5.26 -7.70 -21.92
N ASN A 368 5.74 -7.88 -23.14
CA ASN A 368 5.63 -9.12 -23.92
C ASN A 368 4.20 -9.68 -24.11
N GLY A 369 3.19 -8.85 -24.08
CA GLY A 369 1.79 -9.27 -24.16
C GLY A 369 1.30 -10.01 -22.90
N CYS A 370 2.03 -9.89 -21.80
CA CYS A 370 1.69 -10.46 -20.49
C CYS A 370 1.00 -9.38 -19.66
N ALA A 371 -0.21 -9.01 -20.01
CA ALA A 371 -0.99 -8.03 -19.27
C ALA A 371 -1.30 -8.56 -17.88
N MET A 372 -0.95 -7.76 -16.87
CA MET A 372 -1.30 -8.00 -15.47
C MET A 372 -2.67 -7.44 -15.20
N SER A 373 -3.70 -8.15 -15.62
CA SER A 373 -5.06 -7.70 -15.39
C SER A 373 -6.01 -8.84 -15.60
N ASN A 374 -7.05 -8.92 -14.77
CA ASN A 374 -8.05 -9.97 -14.87
C ASN A 374 -7.43 -11.39 -14.96
N ASN A 375 -6.42 -11.64 -14.12
CA ASN A 375 -5.61 -12.85 -14.15
C ASN A 375 -6.43 -14.10 -13.87
N PHE A 376 -7.42 -14.02 -12.99
CA PHE A 376 -8.31 -15.12 -12.68
C PHE A 376 -9.10 -15.61 -13.91
N THR A 377 -9.31 -14.76 -14.91
CA THR A 377 -9.87 -15.15 -16.23
C THR A 377 -8.77 -15.60 -17.18
N LYS A 378 -7.70 -14.79 -17.35
CA LYS A 378 -6.61 -15.06 -18.31
C LYS A 378 -5.86 -16.35 -18.00
N TRP A 379 -5.61 -16.62 -16.71
CA TRP A 379 -4.95 -17.87 -16.28
C TRP A 379 -5.91 -19.05 -16.11
N GLY A 380 -7.20 -18.85 -16.35
CA GLY A 380 -8.21 -19.91 -16.26
C GLY A 380 -8.44 -20.44 -14.84
N LEU A 381 -8.35 -19.56 -13.83
CA LEU A 381 -8.50 -19.94 -12.41
C LEU A 381 -9.97 -20.19 -12.03
N LYS A 382 -10.89 -19.40 -12.60
CA LYS A 382 -12.32 -19.48 -12.27
C LYS A 382 -12.87 -20.91 -12.40
N GLY A 383 -13.50 -21.37 -11.34
CA GLY A 383 -14.11 -22.70 -11.25
C GLY A 383 -13.12 -23.86 -11.23
N LYS A 384 -11.80 -23.63 -11.26
CA LYS A 384 -10.77 -24.69 -11.39
C LYS A 384 -9.72 -24.66 -10.30
N MET A 385 -9.17 -23.50 -9.99
CA MET A 385 -8.03 -23.35 -9.07
C MET A 385 -8.41 -22.38 -7.95
N PRO A 386 -8.08 -22.66 -6.68
CA PRO A 386 -8.26 -21.68 -5.61
C PRO A 386 -7.41 -20.43 -5.85
N TYR A 387 -8.02 -19.27 -5.71
CA TYR A 387 -7.34 -17.98 -5.92
C TYR A 387 -7.90 -16.88 -5.02
N THR A 388 -7.20 -15.75 -4.95
CA THR A 388 -7.68 -14.54 -4.29
C THR A 388 -8.04 -13.47 -5.31
N PHE A 389 -9.07 -12.67 -5.00
CA PHE A 389 -9.33 -11.41 -5.65
C PHE A 389 -8.55 -10.33 -4.91
N GLY A 390 -7.51 -9.81 -5.53
CA GLY A 390 -6.63 -8.85 -4.90
C GLY A 390 -6.65 -7.49 -5.58
N ILE A 391 -6.67 -6.44 -4.78
CA ILE A 391 -6.57 -5.05 -5.23
C ILE A 391 -5.17 -4.57 -4.92
N PHE A 392 -4.47 -4.03 -5.94
CA PHE A 392 -3.14 -3.48 -5.84
C PHE A 392 -3.18 -1.95 -5.97
N LEU A 393 -3.50 -1.29 -4.91
CA LEU A 393 -3.43 0.17 -4.87
C LEU A 393 -1.97 0.62 -4.78
N CYS A 394 -1.64 1.72 -5.44
CA CYS A 394 -0.35 2.41 -5.33
C CYS A 394 0.85 1.66 -5.92
N TYR A 395 0.83 1.51 -7.21
CA TYR A 395 2.02 1.14 -7.97
C TYR A 395 3.13 2.19 -7.82
N GLU A 396 4.37 1.79 -7.60
CA GLU A 396 5.66 2.52 -7.67
C GLU A 396 5.70 4.05 -7.52
N SER A 397 4.58 4.73 -7.44
CA SER A 397 4.51 6.19 -7.54
C SER A 397 4.12 6.87 -6.24
N GLY A 398 4.11 6.11 -5.15
CA GLY A 398 3.86 6.70 -3.84
C GLY A 398 2.39 6.81 -3.46
N LEU A 399 2.13 7.63 -2.45
CA LEU A 399 0.80 7.87 -1.92
C LEU A 399 -0.05 8.61 -2.95
N ASP A 400 -1.00 7.90 -3.57
CA ASP A 400 -1.89 8.47 -4.55
C ASP A 400 -3.27 7.80 -4.52
N MET A 401 -4.32 8.52 -4.90
CA MET A 401 -5.66 7.97 -5.06
C MET A 401 -5.74 7.28 -6.41
N ARG A 402 -5.87 5.96 -6.42
CA ARG A 402 -5.79 5.15 -7.65
C ARG A 402 -6.91 4.15 -7.86
N ALA A 403 -7.84 4.04 -6.92
CA ALA A 403 -8.91 3.07 -7.03
C ALA A 403 -9.84 3.38 -8.21
N ASP A 404 -9.73 2.59 -9.28
CA ASP A 404 -10.70 2.59 -10.39
C ASP A 404 -11.90 1.74 -10.01
N TYR A 405 -12.84 2.33 -9.27
CA TYR A 405 -14.02 1.64 -8.75
C TYR A 405 -14.88 0.99 -9.85
N PRO A 406 -15.18 1.64 -10.99
CA PRO A 406 -15.90 1.00 -12.09
C PRO A 406 -15.25 -0.28 -12.58
N LEU A 407 -13.92 -0.30 -12.71
CA LEU A 407 -13.16 -1.48 -13.12
C LEU A 407 -13.19 -2.57 -12.05
N ILE A 408 -12.92 -2.21 -10.80
CA ILE A 408 -12.95 -3.14 -9.66
C ILE A 408 -14.35 -3.78 -9.55
N GLU A 409 -15.41 -2.99 -9.60
CA GLU A 409 -16.78 -3.44 -9.48
C GLU A 409 -17.21 -4.36 -10.64
N LYS A 410 -16.76 -4.05 -11.85
CA LYS A 410 -16.95 -4.93 -13.01
C LYS A 410 -16.34 -6.31 -12.77
N ARG A 411 -15.10 -6.36 -12.27
CA ARG A 411 -14.38 -7.62 -12.00
C ARG A 411 -14.91 -8.36 -10.77
N GLN A 412 -15.38 -7.64 -9.75
CA GLN A 412 -16.06 -8.27 -8.62
C GLN A 412 -17.29 -9.07 -9.03
N LYS A 413 -18.07 -8.58 -10.00
CA LYS A 413 -19.22 -9.31 -10.53
C LYS A 413 -18.82 -10.63 -11.22
N GLU A 414 -17.63 -10.69 -11.79
CA GLU A 414 -17.12 -11.90 -12.44
C GLU A 414 -16.80 -13.02 -11.43
N ILE A 415 -16.53 -12.68 -10.17
CA ILE A 415 -16.17 -13.63 -9.12
C ILE A 415 -17.27 -13.86 -8.07
N GLU A 416 -18.41 -13.18 -8.19
CA GLU A 416 -19.46 -13.10 -7.16
C GLU A 416 -19.92 -14.48 -6.65
N ASN A 417 -20.04 -15.46 -7.55
CA ASN A 417 -20.50 -16.82 -7.23
C ASN A 417 -19.43 -17.89 -7.53
N ASP A 418 -18.18 -17.52 -7.66
CA ASP A 418 -17.11 -18.47 -7.92
C ASP A 418 -16.60 -19.12 -6.61
N PRO A 419 -16.85 -20.42 -6.39
CA PRO A 419 -16.42 -21.11 -5.17
C PRO A 419 -14.90 -21.24 -5.07
N MET A 420 -14.16 -20.99 -6.16
CA MET A 420 -12.71 -21.02 -6.18
C MET A 420 -12.09 -19.69 -5.74
N CYS A 421 -12.85 -18.61 -5.69
CA CYS A 421 -12.39 -17.35 -5.12
C CYS A 421 -12.39 -17.45 -3.58
N LYS A 422 -11.22 -17.72 -3.00
CA LYS A 422 -11.03 -17.99 -1.57
C LYS A 422 -10.73 -16.77 -0.74
N GLY A 423 -10.34 -15.66 -1.38
CA GLY A 423 -9.93 -14.49 -0.62
C GLY A 423 -10.18 -13.17 -1.31
N TYR A 424 -10.26 -12.12 -0.49
CA TYR A 424 -10.32 -10.72 -0.91
C TYR A 424 -9.20 -9.96 -0.20
N ILE A 425 -8.22 -9.49 -0.98
CA ILE A 425 -6.93 -9.02 -0.47
C ILE A 425 -6.66 -7.60 -0.96
N LEU A 426 -6.13 -6.77 -0.07
CA LEU A 426 -5.54 -5.49 -0.43
C LEU A 426 -4.02 -5.56 -0.30
N TRP A 427 -3.32 -5.18 -1.36
CA TRP A 427 -1.88 -5.00 -1.34
C TRP A 427 -1.52 -3.52 -1.50
N PRO A 428 -1.44 -2.76 -0.40
CA PRO A 428 -0.96 -1.39 -0.46
C PRO A 428 0.57 -1.40 -0.57
N GLU A 429 1.10 -1.20 -1.74
CA GLU A 429 2.55 -1.19 -1.94
C GLU A 429 3.22 -0.05 -1.15
N SER A 430 2.58 1.10 -1.11
CA SER A 430 3.03 2.28 -0.36
C SER A 430 2.19 2.56 0.88
N SER A 431 1.41 1.59 1.37
CA SER A 431 0.50 1.77 2.49
C SER A 431 -0.83 2.44 2.12
N HIS A 432 -1.54 2.99 3.09
CA HIS A 432 -2.91 3.45 2.99
C HIS A 432 -3.00 4.84 2.37
N THR A 433 -3.50 4.93 1.16
CA THR A 433 -3.47 6.15 0.37
C THR A 433 -4.72 6.98 0.49
N ASP A 434 -5.88 6.35 0.57
CA ASP A 434 -7.11 7.07 0.81
C ASP A 434 -8.04 6.31 1.75
N THR A 435 -8.77 7.08 2.55
CA THR A 435 -9.63 6.52 3.59
C THR A 435 -10.90 5.89 3.03
N PHE A 436 -11.37 6.34 1.87
CA PHE A 436 -12.54 5.77 1.22
C PHE A 436 -12.21 4.41 0.58
N ALA A 437 -11.06 4.26 -0.07
CA ALA A 437 -10.63 2.98 -0.62
C ALA A 437 -10.51 1.90 0.45
N LEU A 438 -10.01 2.24 1.63
CA LEU A 438 -9.95 1.32 2.76
C LEU A 438 -11.34 0.91 3.26
N ARG A 439 -12.28 1.85 3.31
CA ARG A 439 -13.68 1.53 3.65
C ARG A 439 -14.33 0.63 2.60
N TYR A 440 -14.13 0.95 1.34
CA TYR A 440 -14.61 0.15 0.22
C TYR A 440 -14.05 -1.28 0.27
N PHE A 441 -12.74 -1.40 0.51
CA PHE A 441 -12.08 -2.70 0.66
C PHE A 441 -12.67 -3.51 1.82
N THR A 442 -12.76 -2.95 3.03
CA THR A 442 -13.21 -3.69 4.21
C THR A 442 -14.67 -4.16 4.10
N GLU A 443 -15.53 -3.37 3.48
CA GLU A 443 -16.93 -3.76 3.22
C GLU A 443 -17.01 -4.93 2.22
N ASN A 444 -16.25 -4.86 1.13
CA ASN A 444 -16.26 -5.89 0.09
C ASN A 444 -15.44 -7.13 0.48
N ALA A 445 -14.46 -7.01 1.37
CA ALA A 445 -13.74 -8.16 1.91
C ALA A 445 -14.64 -9.10 2.74
N TRP A 446 -15.74 -8.58 3.29
CA TRP A 446 -16.74 -9.43 3.94
C TRP A 446 -17.70 -10.04 2.92
N ARG A 447 -18.19 -9.24 1.97
CA ARG A 447 -19.06 -9.66 0.87
C ARG A 447 -18.78 -8.84 -0.39
N ALA A 448 -18.64 -9.49 -1.54
CA ALA A 448 -18.52 -8.86 -2.84
C ALA A 448 -19.80 -9.09 -3.68
N ASP A 449 -20.95 -8.78 -3.11
CA ASP A 449 -22.27 -9.11 -3.67
C ASP A 449 -22.88 -8.00 -4.56
N GLY A 450 -22.06 -7.14 -5.14
CA GLY A 450 -22.52 -6.05 -6.03
C GLY A 450 -23.34 -4.94 -5.38
N LYS A 451 -23.79 -5.11 -4.12
CA LYS A 451 -24.48 -4.07 -3.34
C LYS A 451 -23.51 -3.08 -2.72
N LYS A 452 -22.23 -3.41 -2.72
CA LYS A 452 -21.15 -2.62 -2.13
C LYS A 452 -20.38 -1.84 -3.20
N THR A 453 -21.11 -1.16 -4.08
CA THR A 453 -20.50 -0.24 -5.03
C THR A 453 -20.00 1.02 -4.33
N SER A 454 -19.00 1.68 -4.91
CA SER A 454 -18.50 2.97 -4.43
C SER A 454 -19.60 4.01 -4.31
N GLU A 455 -20.49 4.03 -5.30
CA GLU A 455 -21.68 4.91 -5.32
C GLU A 455 -22.61 4.66 -4.13
N ALA A 456 -22.88 3.41 -3.79
CA ALA A 456 -23.74 3.04 -2.66
C ALA A 456 -23.07 3.28 -1.29
N LEU A 457 -21.74 3.12 -1.21
CA LEU A 457 -21.00 3.26 0.05
C LEU A 457 -20.66 4.70 0.40
N LEU A 458 -20.42 5.57 -0.58
CA LEU A 458 -19.94 6.92 -0.35
C LEU A 458 -20.83 7.77 0.57
N PRO A 459 -22.17 7.80 0.44
CA PRO A 459 -23.02 8.56 1.35
C PRO A 459 -22.92 8.07 2.80
N ALA A 460 -22.85 6.74 2.99
CA ALA A 460 -22.69 6.15 4.32
C ALA A 460 -21.31 6.47 4.92
N PHE A 461 -20.25 6.38 4.13
CA PHE A 461 -18.89 6.77 4.54
C PHE A 461 -18.87 8.23 5.01
N CYS A 462 -19.43 9.17 4.24
CA CYS A 462 -19.44 10.58 4.60
C CYS A 462 -20.26 10.84 5.86
N ARG A 463 -21.42 10.22 6.02
CA ARG A 463 -22.20 10.32 7.27
C ARG A 463 -21.42 9.79 8.47
N ASP A 464 -20.84 8.59 8.34
CA ASP A 464 -20.11 7.97 9.44
C ASP A 464 -18.88 8.80 9.85
N ARG A 465 -18.19 9.39 8.90
CA ARG A 465 -16.92 10.07 9.12
C ARG A 465 -17.03 11.54 9.52
N TYR A 466 -18.08 12.22 9.06
CA TYR A 466 -18.23 13.67 9.23
C TYR A 466 -19.51 14.09 9.99
N ALA A 467 -20.30 13.15 10.53
CA ALA A 467 -21.57 13.43 11.17
C ALA A 467 -21.51 14.51 12.27
N ASN A 468 -20.41 14.54 13.04
CA ASN A 468 -20.20 15.52 14.11
C ASN A 468 -19.97 16.97 13.62
N LEU A 469 -19.89 17.18 12.32
CA LEU A 469 -19.70 18.50 11.68
C LEU A 469 -20.98 19.09 11.10
N GLY A 470 -22.09 18.34 11.17
CA GLY A 470 -23.42 18.71 10.67
C GLY A 470 -23.64 18.37 9.19
N ASP A 471 -24.93 18.26 8.81
CA ASP A 471 -25.36 17.75 7.51
C ASP A 471 -24.84 18.54 6.30
N ASP A 472 -24.72 19.86 6.41
CA ASP A 472 -24.14 20.69 5.35
C ASP A 472 -22.69 20.30 5.05
N THR A 473 -21.92 19.98 6.07
CA THR A 473 -20.51 19.55 5.92
C THR A 473 -20.45 18.15 5.35
N VAL A 474 -21.30 17.24 5.82
CA VAL A 474 -21.42 15.88 5.27
C VAL A 474 -21.73 15.93 3.77
N SER A 475 -22.76 16.65 3.38
CA SER A 475 -23.18 16.82 1.98
C SER A 475 -22.10 17.47 1.12
N ARG A 476 -21.32 18.39 1.70
CA ARG A 476 -20.19 19.03 1.01
C ARG A 476 -19.06 18.05 0.76
N PHE A 477 -18.64 17.28 1.76
CA PHE A 477 -17.63 16.24 1.59
C PHE A 477 -18.05 15.16 0.60
N GLU A 478 -19.33 14.76 0.61
CA GLU A 478 -19.85 13.83 -0.38
C GLU A 478 -19.70 14.37 -1.82
N ARG A 479 -20.05 15.63 -2.05
CA ARG A 479 -19.83 16.27 -3.36
C ARG A 479 -18.36 16.36 -3.74
N ILE A 480 -17.47 16.68 -2.79
CA ILE A 480 -16.01 16.74 -3.03
C ILE A 480 -15.49 15.36 -3.43
N TRP A 481 -15.83 14.32 -2.68
CA TRP A 481 -15.44 12.95 -3.01
C TRP A 481 -15.92 12.54 -4.40
N ARG A 482 -17.20 12.78 -4.74
CA ARG A 482 -17.73 12.50 -6.08
C ARG A 482 -16.98 13.20 -7.21
N LYS A 483 -16.49 14.41 -6.96
CA LYS A 483 -15.66 15.16 -7.92
C LYS A 483 -14.26 14.60 -8.07
N VAL A 484 -13.70 14.03 -7.01
CA VAL A 484 -12.31 13.55 -6.99
C VAL A 484 -12.20 12.08 -7.36
N LEU A 485 -13.15 11.21 -7.01
CA LEU A 485 -13.08 9.77 -7.29
C LEU A 485 -12.74 9.41 -8.75
N PRO A 486 -13.21 10.14 -9.80
CA PRO A 486 -12.84 9.86 -11.18
C PRO A 486 -11.36 10.06 -11.52
N ILE A 487 -10.56 10.58 -10.55
CA ILE A 487 -9.14 10.89 -10.74
C ILE A 487 -8.29 9.66 -11.11
N ALA A 488 -8.72 8.46 -10.72
CA ALA A 488 -8.05 7.22 -11.05
C ALA A 488 -7.94 7.02 -12.57
N ALA A 489 -8.97 7.40 -13.32
CA ALA A 489 -8.98 7.35 -14.77
C ALA A 489 -7.96 8.32 -15.42
N ALA A 490 -7.53 9.36 -14.67
CA ALA A 490 -6.51 10.32 -15.08
C ALA A 490 -5.11 9.94 -14.59
N THR A 491 -4.90 8.68 -14.24
CA THR A 491 -3.63 8.20 -13.74
C THR A 491 -3.28 6.87 -14.38
N ARG A 492 -2.04 6.71 -14.82
CA ARG A 492 -1.43 5.43 -15.17
C ARG A 492 -0.29 5.12 -14.26
N TRP A 493 0.14 3.87 -14.30
CA TRP A 493 1.33 3.43 -13.60
C TRP A 493 2.52 4.31 -13.98
N GLY A 494 3.08 4.97 -12.98
CA GLY A 494 4.22 5.83 -13.16
C GLY A 494 3.95 7.28 -13.61
N ASN A 495 2.72 7.63 -13.95
CA ASN A 495 2.36 8.99 -14.32
C ASN A 495 1.86 9.78 -13.12
N THR A 496 2.78 10.33 -12.34
CA THR A 496 2.50 11.21 -11.21
C THR A 496 3.30 12.49 -11.32
N TYR A 497 2.84 13.55 -10.67
CA TYR A 497 3.52 14.83 -10.61
C TYR A 497 5.01 14.69 -10.24
N CYS A 498 5.33 13.94 -9.19
CA CYS A 498 6.71 13.75 -8.76
C CYS A 498 7.56 13.02 -9.81
N ARG A 499 7.01 12.01 -10.44
CA ARG A 499 7.72 11.21 -11.43
C ARG A 499 7.93 11.93 -12.75
N ASP A 500 6.96 12.72 -13.15
CA ASP A 500 7.05 13.59 -14.32
C ASP A 500 8.14 14.65 -14.16
N LEU A 501 8.27 15.25 -12.98
CA LEU A 501 9.33 16.20 -12.67
C LEU A 501 10.71 15.56 -12.75
N ILE A 502 10.89 14.39 -12.14
CA ILE A 502 12.15 13.68 -12.10
C ILE A 502 12.55 13.17 -13.50
N GLY A 503 11.58 12.80 -14.31
CA GLY A 503 11.80 12.32 -15.67
C GLY A 503 12.14 13.40 -16.70
N TYR A 504 12.18 14.68 -16.32
CA TYR A 504 12.43 15.82 -17.23
C TYR A 504 11.61 15.75 -18.52
N LYS A 505 10.35 15.44 -18.42
CA LYS A 505 9.51 15.30 -19.60
C LYS A 505 9.31 16.63 -20.30
N THR A 506 10.19 16.92 -21.25
CA THR A 506 10.16 18.07 -22.16
C THR A 506 9.56 17.74 -23.52
N LYS A 507 9.23 16.48 -23.73
CA LYS A 507 8.62 15.96 -24.96
C LYS A 507 7.15 15.65 -24.77
N SER A 508 6.46 15.49 -25.88
CA SER A 508 5.09 14.99 -25.92
C SER A 508 4.91 13.71 -25.10
N VAL A 509 3.73 13.56 -24.56
CA VAL A 509 3.26 12.42 -23.80
C VAL A 509 3.55 11.11 -24.52
N ASP A 510 4.20 10.16 -23.85
CA ASP A 510 4.26 8.77 -24.33
C ASP A 510 2.91 8.09 -24.01
N PRO A 511 2.07 7.81 -25.02
CA PRO A 511 0.72 7.27 -24.78
C PRO A 511 0.73 5.86 -24.19
N ARG A 512 1.89 5.19 -24.12
CA ARG A 512 2.05 3.88 -23.47
C ARG A 512 2.18 3.99 -21.97
N THR A 513 2.81 5.05 -21.48
CA THR A 513 3.13 5.24 -20.05
C THR A 513 2.42 6.43 -19.43
N ASP A 514 1.88 7.35 -20.23
CA ASP A 514 1.29 8.60 -19.75
C ASP A 514 -0.19 8.67 -20.11
N VAL A 515 -0.97 9.34 -19.26
CA VAL A 515 -2.33 9.76 -19.59
C VAL A 515 -2.26 11.04 -20.40
N THR A 516 -2.90 11.06 -21.56
CA THR A 516 -2.94 12.26 -22.41
C THR A 516 -3.89 13.32 -21.85
N LEU A 517 -3.75 14.58 -22.28
CA LEU A 517 -4.70 15.65 -21.92
C LEU A 517 -6.15 15.28 -22.28
N ALA A 518 -6.35 14.65 -23.42
CA ALA A 518 -7.67 14.23 -23.86
C ALA A 518 -8.31 13.19 -22.90
N GLU A 519 -7.52 12.28 -22.41
CA GLU A 519 -7.95 11.26 -21.42
C GLU A 519 -8.17 11.86 -20.03
N MET A 520 -7.41 12.88 -19.63
CA MET A 520 -7.58 13.56 -18.34
C MET A 520 -8.78 14.52 -18.30
N ARG A 521 -9.21 15.06 -19.45
CA ARG A 521 -10.29 16.06 -19.53
C ARG A 521 -11.57 15.68 -18.76
N PRO A 522 -12.10 14.46 -18.84
CA PRO A 522 -13.30 14.09 -18.06
C PRO A 522 -13.09 14.22 -16.54
N ALA A 523 -11.95 13.76 -16.02
CA ALA A 523 -11.64 13.87 -14.60
C ALA A 523 -11.40 15.33 -14.18
N LEU A 524 -10.71 16.12 -14.99
CA LEU A 524 -10.52 17.56 -14.75
C LEU A 524 -11.85 18.30 -14.74
N ALA A 525 -12.75 18.00 -15.68
CA ALA A 525 -14.09 18.57 -15.71
C ALA A 525 -14.93 18.17 -14.49
N ALA A 526 -14.82 16.93 -14.02
CA ALA A 526 -15.47 16.48 -12.78
C ALA A 526 -14.95 17.24 -11.55
N MET A 527 -13.68 17.60 -11.51
CA MET A 527 -13.06 18.37 -10.44
C MET A 527 -13.38 19.87 -10.46
N LYS A 528 -14.13 20.36 -11.44
CA LYS A 528 -14.49 21.79 -11.50
C LYS A 528 -15.09 22.28 -10.19
N GLY A 529 -14.52 23.39 -9.65
CA GLY A 529 -14.93 23.99 -8.39
C GLY A 529 -14.60 23.18 -7.13
N VAL A 530 -13.78 22.13 -7.23
CA VAL A 530 -13.41 21.29 -6.08
C VAL A 530 -12.62 22.08 -5.03
N PHE A 531 -11.71 22.95 -5.43
CA PHE A 531 -10.92 23.77 -4.50
C PHE A 531 -11.78 24.79 -3.75
N ASP A 532 -12.80 25.36 -4.38
CA ASP A 532 -13.77 26.24 -3.72
C ASP A 532 -14.63 25.48 -2.68
N ASP A 533 -15.04 24.27 -3.02
CA ASP A 533 -15.78 23.41 -2.09
C ASP A 533 -14.90 23.01 -0.90
N LEU A 534 -13.63 22.65 -1.15
CA LEU A 534 -12.65 22.31 -0.12
C LEU A 534 -12.36 23.51 0.81
N ALA A 535 -12.18 24.72 0.25
CA ALA A 535 -11.99 25.95 1.04
C ALA A 535 -13.12 26.19 2.05
N LYS A 536 -14.34 25.80 1.68
CA LYS A 536 -15.54 25.92 2.53
C LYS A 536 -15.74 24.73 3.47
N ALA A 537 -15.10 23.58 3.21
CA ALA A 537 -15.25 22.39 4.02
C ALA A 537 -14.43 22.42 5.31
N VAL A 538 -13.22 23.00 5.26
CA VAL A 538 -12.31 23.08 6.42
C VAL A 538 -12.57 24.33 7.23
N ARG A 539 -13.06 24.15 8.46
CA ARG A 539 -13.37 25.22 9.42
C ARG A 539 -12.54 25.05 10.69
N ARG A 540 -12.49 26.08 11.54
CA ARG A 540 -11.71 26.09 12.80
C ARG A 540 -12.00 24.90 13.72
N ARG A 541 -13.22 24.35 13.68
CA ARG A 541 -13.65 23.20 14.48
C ARG A 541 -13.74 21.89 13.71
N SER A 542 -13.15 21.82 12.53
CA SER A 542 -13.13 20.58 11.75
C SER A 542 -12.41 19.46 12.51
N SER A 543 -12.94 18.25 12.45
CA SER A 543 -12.29 17.09 13.03
C SER A 543 -10.94 16.80 12.34
N LYS A 544 -10.08 16.05 13.02
CA LYS A 544 -8.82 15.55 12.42
C LYS A 544 -9.07 14.75 11.12
N PHE A 545 -10.19 14.02 11.05
CA PHE A 545 -10.59 13.26 9.86
C PHE A 545 -10.89 14.18 8.68
N ALA A 546 -11.71 15.20 8.90
CA ALA A 546 -12.07 16.15 7.85
C ALA A 546 -10.87 16.96 7.36
N GLN A 547 -9.97 17.37 8.26
CA GLN A 547 -8.73 18.09 7.89
C GLN A 547 -7.83 17.21 7.03
N ARG A 548 -7.61 15.96 7.45
CA ARG A 548 -6.79 15.00 6.71
C ARG A 548 -7.36 14.76 5.31
N ASP A 549 -8.64 14.40 5.22
CA ASP A 549 -9.26 14.08 3.94
C ASP A 549 -9.27 15.29 3.01
N ALA A 550 -9.50 16.49 3.54
CA ALA A 550 -9.44 17.70 2.73
C ALA A 550 -8.04 17.96 2.16
N ILE A 551 -6.98 17.72 2.93
CA ILE A 551 -5.59 17.85 2.46
C ILE A 551 -5.28 16.79 1.41
N ASP A 552 -5.65 15.53 1.63
CA ASP A 552 -5.42 14.44 0.67
C ASP A 552 -6.18 14.65 -0.64
N LEU A 553 -7.45 15.05 -0.57
CA LEU A 553 -8.28 15.36 -1.74
C LEU A 553 -7.75 16.56 -2.53
N ALA A 554 -7.33 17.61 -1.81
CA ALA A 554 -6.72 18.79 -2.44
C ALA A 554 -5.40 18.44 -3.13
N ARG A 555 -4.54 17.63 -2.48
CA ARG A 555 -3.27 17.15 -3.04
C ARG A 555 -3.51 16.33 -4.31
N ALA A 556 -4.40 15.35 -4.25
CA ALA A 556 -4.68 14.48 -5.39
C ALA A 556 -5.23 15.27 -6.60
N ALA A 557 -6.11 16.25 -6.35
CA ALA A 557 -6.61 17.14 -7.40
C ALA A 557 -5.51 18.07 -7.95
N ALA A 558 -4.67 18.63 -7.09
CA ALA A 558 -3.59 19.52 -7.50
C ALA A 558 -2.50 18.78 -8.30
N ASP A 559 -2.22 17.51 -8.00
CA ASP A 559 -1.31 16.67 -8.77
C ASP A 559 -1.77 16.51 -10.22
N ARG A 560 -3.06 16.21 -10.44
CA ARG A 560 -3.61 16.06 -11.81
C ARG A 560 -3.61 17.36 -12.55
N LEU A 561 -3.90 18.47 -11.86
CA LEU A 561 -3.81 19.79 -12.42
C LEU A 561 -2.36 20.15 -12.83
N ALA A 562 -1.37 19.78 -12.02
CA ALA A 562 0.04 19.96 -12.33
C ALA A 562 0.47 19.17 -13.57
N ILE A 563 0.10 17.90 -13.66
CA ILE A 563 0.41 17.02 -14.81
C ILE A 563 -0.21 17.60 -16.08
N ALA A 564 -1.50 17.96 -16.05
CA ALA A 564 -2.20 18.52 -17.20
C ALA A 564 -1.59 19.86 -17.64
N THR A 565 -1.31 20.76 -16.69
CA THR A 565 -0.70 22.06 -16.99
C THR A 565 0.69 21.89 -17.60
N ARG A 566 1.49 20.93 -17.14
CA ARG A 566 2.80 20.64 -17.74
C ARG A 566 2.66 20.12 -19.16
N GLN A 567 1.73 19.18 -19.41
CA GLN A 567 1.50 18.66 -20.76
C GLN A 567 1.06 19.79 -21.73
N GLU A 568 0.14 20.63 -21.29
CA GLU A 568 -0.31 21.77 -22.09
C GLU A 568 0.83 22.77 -22.35
N LEU A 569 1.70 23.00 -21.35
CA LEU A 569 2.90 23.85 -21.50
C LEU A 569 3.84 23.31 -22.57
N VAL A 570 4.09 21.98 -22.58
CA VAL A 570 4.94 21.34 -23.60
C VAL A 570 4.31 21.47 -24.99
N GLU A 571 3.02 21.15 -25.14
CA GLU A 571 2.29 21.25 -26.41
C GLU A 571 2.29 22.69 -26.96
N LYS A 572 2.04 23.67 -26.08
CA LYS A 572 2.06 25.08 -26.47
C LYS A 572 3.45 25.59 -26.82
N TYR A 573 4.48 25.12 -26.12
CA TYR A 573 5.86 25.45 -26.47
C TYR A 573 6.25 24.87 -27.84
N ASP A 574 5.90 23.63 -28.13
CA ASP A 574 6.14 23.02 -29.43
C ASP A 574 5.38 23.74 -30.55
N ALA A 575 4.15 24.15 -30.30
CA ALA A 575 3.37 25.00 -31.22
C ALA A 575 4.00 26.38 -31.41
N TRP A 576 4.49 27.00 -30.35
CA TRP A 576 5.23 28.28 -30.46
C TRP A 576 6.51 28.14 -31.29
N CYS A 577 7.25 27.06 -31.14
CA CYS A 577 8.43 26.77 -31.97
C CYS A 577 8.08 26.73 -33.47
N LYS A 578 6.88 26.26 -33.80
CA LYS A 578 6.34 26.20 -35.18
C LYS A 578 5.69 27.51 -35.64
N GLY A 579 5.51 28.48 -34.76
CA GLY A 579 4.79 29.74 -35.06
C GLY A 579 3.26 29.65 -34.93
N GLU A 580 2.74 28.58 -34.34
CA GLU A 580 1.31 28.28 -34.20
C GLU A 580 0.72 28.72 -32.85
N ALA A 581 1.55 29.16 -31.91
CA ALA A 581 1.15 29.69 -30.59
C ALA A 581 1.91 30.97 -30.24
N SER A 582 1.36 31.73 -29.30
CA SER A 582 1.96 33.00 -28.83
C SER A 582 2.98 32.76 -27.69
N ALA A 583 3.94 33.68 -27.56
CA ALA A 583 4.88 33.69 -26.45
C ALA A 583 4.18 33.85 -25.08
N ASP A 584 3.08 34.57 -25.02
CA ASP A 584 2.35 34.85 -23.79
C ASP A 584 1.55 33.65 -23.30
N GLU A 585 1.05 32.78 -24.18
CA GLU A 585 0.45 31.51 -23.80
C GLU A 585 1.47 30.61 -23.06
N VAL A 586 2.70 30.49 -23.60
CA VAL A 586 3.77 29.71 -22.98
C VAL A 586 4.15 30.27 -21.61
N LYS A 587 4.35 31.60 -21.51
CA LYS A 587 4.67 32.28 -20.24
C LYS A 587 3.57 32.09 -19.20
N THR A 588 2.31 32.18 -19.61
CA THR A 588 1.15 32.00 -18.73
C THR A 588 1.10 30.60 -18.15
N LEU A 589 1.26 29.59 -19.00
CA LEU A 589 1.27 28.16 -18.57
C LEU A 589 2.48 27.84 -17.68
N ALA A 590 3.67 28.33 -18.01
CA ALA A 590 4.86 28.17 -17.18
C ALA A 590 4.66 28.79 -15.78
N GLY A 591 4.11 29.99 -15.72
CA GLY A 591 3.78 30.66 -14.46
C GLY A 591 2.70 29.93 -13.65
N ARG A 592 1.69 29.35 -14.33
CA ARG A 592 0.64 28.53 -13.71
C ARG A 592 1.25 27.26 -13.10
N TYR A 593 2.07 26.54 -13.85
CA TYR A 593 2.74 25.31 -13.39
C TYR A 593 3.59 25.53 -12.13
N ALA A 594 4.42 26.58 -12.12
CA ALA A 594 5.22 26.94 -10.95
C ALA A 594 4.36 27.29 -9.72
N LYS A 595 3.22 27.97 -9.90
CA LYS A 595 2.28 28.28 -8.81
C LYS A 595 1.63 27.03 -8.24
N ILE A 596 1.25 26.06 -9.08
CA ILE A 596 0.66 24.79 -8.61
C ILE A 596 1.69 23.99 -7.81
N ALA A 597 2.93 23.88 -8.28
CA ALA A 597 4.01 23.20 -7.56
C ALA A 597 4.26 23.80 -6.17
N ARG A 598 4.26 25.13 -6.07
CA ARG A 598 4.37 25.83 -4.77
C ARG A 598 3.17 25.55 -3.88
N ALA A 599 1.96 25.60 -4.43
CA ALA A 599 0.73 25.32 -3.67
C ALA A 599 0.69 23.88 -3.13
N ILE A 600 1.21 22.90 -3.88
CA ILE A 600 1.35 21.51 -3.39
C ILE A 600 2.31 21.46 -2.19
N ALA A 601 3.47 22.12 -2.25
CA ALA A 601 4.42 22.15 -1.14
C ALA A 601 3.82 22.85 0.09
N ASP A 602 3.13 23.99 -0.10
CA ASP A 602 2.43 24.72 0.97
C ASP A 602 1.32 23.86 1.62
N LEU A 603 0.61 23.06 0.81
CA LEU A 603 -0.45 22.17 1.28
C LEU A 603 0.09 21.04 2.15
N LEU A 604 1.19 20.40 1.73
CA LEU A 604 1.81 19.30 2.47
C LEU A 604 2.41 19.77 3.80
N GLU A 605 2.83 21.03 3.91
CA GLU A 605 3.31 21.63 5.16
C GLU A 605 2.23 21.67 6.25
N LEU A 606 0.94 21.62 5.88
CA LEU A 606 -0.17 21.71 6.81
C LEU A 606 -0.42 20.45 7.64
N SER A 607 0.24 19.34 7.32
CA SER A 607 0.00 18.06 7.99
C SER A 607 1.31 17.38 8.38
N THR A 608 1.40 16.96 9.64
CA THR A 608 2.48 16.10 10.15
C THR A 608 2.57 14.77 9.40
N ASP A 609 1.48 14.37 8.77
CA ASP A 609 1.36 13.13 8.01
C ASP A 609 2.29 13.09 6.80
N PHE A 610 2.63 14.25 6.26
CA PHE A 610 3.50 14.41 5.11
C PHE A 610 4.88 14.97 5.47
N SER A 611 5.28 14.94 6.75
CA SER A 611 6.57 15.48 7.17
C SER A 611 7.59 14.37 7.43
N LEU A 612 8.71 14.47 6.74
CA LEU A 612 9.89 13.63 6.95
C LEU A 612 10.53 13.91 8.30
N TRP A 613 10.52 15.17 8.72
CA TRP A 613 10.99 15.60 10.03
C TRP A 613 10.21 14.92 11.19
N GLU A 614 8.88 14.90 11.10
CA GLU A 614 8.05 14.22 12.09
C GLU A 614 8.30 12.70 12.11
N SER A 615 8.55 12.10 10.94
CA SER A 615 8.97 10.70 10.85
C SER A 615 10.31 10.48 11.55
N TYR A 616 11.28 11.37 11.33
CA TYR A 616 12.58 11.33 12.00
C TYR A 616 12.46 11.41 13.52
N GLU A 617 11.76 12.43 14.04
CA GLU A 617 11.56 12.58 15.48
C GLU A 617 10.84 11.40 16.14
N ARG A 618 9.91 10.80 15.41
CA ARG A 618 9.17 9.63 15.89
C ARG A 618 10.06 8.39 15.94
N LEU A 619 10.80 8.11 14.89
CA LEU A 619 11.72 6.97 14.80
C LEU A 619 12.82 7.07 15.85
N ASP A 620 13.36 8.27 16.09
CA ASP A 620 14.37 8.54 17.11
C ASP A 620 13.88 8.25 18.54
N ARG A 621 12.60 8.45 18.80
CA ARG A 621 11.98 8.16 20.09
C ARG A 621 11.71 6.68 20.32
N ILE A 622 11.45 5.90 19.24
CA ILE A 622 11.07 4.48 19.33
C ILE A 622 12.28 3.61 19.69
N GLU A 623 13.41 3.78 19.03
CA GLU A 623 14.61 2.96 19.25
C GLU A 623 15.87 3.82 19.17
N LYS A 624 16.77 3.62 20.14
CA LYS A 624 18.03 4.38 20.23
C LYS A 624 19.18 3.75 19.44
N VAL A 625 19.16 2.43 19.29
CA VAL A 625 20.19 1.72 18.52
C VAL A 625 19.81 1.73 17.05
N ARG A 626 20.46 2.60 16.30
CA ARG A 626 20.17 2.84 14.89
C ARG A 626 21.45 3.07 14.09
N ASN A 627 21.30 3.04 12.77
CA ASN A 627 22.38 3.34 11.83
C ASN A 627 22.98 4.73 12.12
N PRO A 628 24.31 4.89 12.20
CA PRO A 628 24.94 6.21 12.36
C PRO A 628 24.56 7.24 11.29
N ASP A 629 24.24 6.80 10.08
CA ASP A 629 23.80 7.68 8.99
C ASP A 629 22.26 7.80 8.88
N PHE A 630 21.57 7.58 9.96
CA PHE A 630 20.12 7.50 10.05
C PHE A 630 19.38 8.64 9.33
N GLU A 631 19.83 9.89 9.50
CA GLU A 631 19.21 11.05 8.87
C GLU A 631 19.40 11.03 7.35
N HIS A 632 20.61 10.75 6.87
CA HIS A 632 20.90 10.62 5.44
C HIS A 632 20.11 9.49 4.80
N VAL A 633 20.08 8.34 5.45
CA VAL A 633 19.29 7.17 5.02
C VAL A 633 17.80 7.52 4.87
N LEU A 634 17.27 8.30 5.81
CA LEU A 634 15.88 8.73 5.80
C LEU A 634 15.59 9.60 4.57
N VAL A 635 16.43 10.60 4.31
CA VAL A 635 16.29 11.51 3.15
C VAL A 635 16.50 10.75 1.83
N ASP A 636 17.52 9.90 1.74
CA ASP A 636 17.79 9.10 0.54
C ASP A 636 16.62 8.19 0.17
N ASN A 637 16.05 7.49 1.14
CA ASN A 637 14.87 6.66 0.90
C ASN A 637 13.65 7.46 0.43
N ALA A 638 13.46 8.65 0.96
CA ALA A 638 12.34 9.51 0.56
C ALA A 638 12.41 9.95 -0.91
N ILE A 639 13.60 10.21 -1.43
CA ILE A 639 13.79 10.78 -2.76
C ILE A 639 14.27 9.79 -3.82
N ASN A 640 15.00 8.75 -3.43
CA ASN A 640 15.50 7.70 -4.31
C ASN A 640 14.71 6.40 -4.20
N GLY A 641 13.74 6.33 -3.29
CA GLY A 641 12.92 5.16 -3.07
C GLY A 641 12.12 4.76 -4.30
N TYR A 642 11.80 3.48 -4.37
CA TYR A 642 10.95 2.91 -5.40
C TYR A 642 9.53 3.51 -5.38
N CYS A 643 8.92 3.54 -4.21
CA CYS A 643 7.64 4.19 -3.98
C CYS A 643 7.86 5.60 -3.42
N ARG A 644 8.04 6.56 -4.30
CA ARG A 644 8.19 7.97 -3.92
C ARG A 644 6.91 8.50 -3.33
N SER A 645 7.02 9.26 -2.27
CA SER A 645 5.86 9.81 -1.59
C SER A 645 5.84 11.32 -1.61
N HIS A 646 4.63 11.84 -1.54
CA HIS A 646 4.42 13.27 -1.34
C HIS A 646 4.80 13.62 0.09
N GLN A 647 6.00 14.17 0.26
CA GLN A 647 6.49 14.69 1.53
C GLN A 647 6.80 16.16 1.39
N TYR A 648 6.50 16.92 2.44
CA TYR A 648 6.74 18.36 2.47
C TYR A 648 8.17 18.70 2.09
N GLU A 649 9.14 18.04 2.71
CA GLU A 649 10.56 18.34 2.51
C GLU A 649 11.00 18.09 1.07
N ALA A 650 10.58 16.99 0.46
CA ALA A 650 10.83 16.70 -0.94
C ALA A 650 10.08 17.69 -1.86
N ALA A 651 8.82 17.98 -1.54
CA ALA A 651 8.02 18.93 -2.31
C ALA A 651 8.60 20.35 -2.27
N ARG A 652 9.02 20.82 -1.09
CA ARG A 652 9.54 22.17 -0.88
C ARG A 652 10.95 22.37 -1.42
N TYR A 653 11.85 21.40 -1.18
CA TYR A 653 13.28 21.57 -1.41
C TYR A 653 13.79 20.88 -2.67
N TRP A 654 12.95 20.09 -3.34
CA TRP A 654 13.31 19.41 -4.58
C TRP A 654 12.26 19.58 -5.68
N TYR A 655 11.00 19.15 -5.48
CA TYR A 655 9.99 19.17 -6.55
C TYR A 655 9.58 20.58 -6.96
N GLN A 656 9.33 21.46 -6.01
CA GLN A 656 9.02 22.87 -6.32
C GLN A 656 10.17 23.56 -7.06
N PRO A 657 11.44 23.51 -6.60
CA PRO A 657 12.57 24.08 -7.35
C PRO A 657 12.73 23.48 -8.74
N LEU A 658 12.49 22.19 -8.94
CA LEU A 658 12.51 21.56 -10.26
C LEU A 658 11.42 22.11 -11.18
N ALA A 659 10.19 22.25 -10.69
CA ALA A 659 9.09 22.82 -11.46
C ALA A 659 9.33 24.28 -11.83
N GLU A 660 9.83 25.07 -10.88
CA GLU A 660 10.19 26.48 -11.11
C GLU A 660 11.33 26.62 -12.12
N MET A 661 12.34 25.75 -12.04
CA MET A 661 13.45 25.70 -13.00
C MET A 661 12.96 25.33 -14.40
N LEU A 662 12.10 24.33 -14.52
CA LEU A 662 11.51 23.91 -15.79
C LEU A 662 10.69 25.06 -16.39
N ALA A 663 9.82 25.68 -15.62
CA ALA A 663 9.03 26.84 -16.04
C ALA A 663 9.92 28.01 -16.51
N ALA A 664 10.96 28.34 -15.74
CA ALA A 664 11.90 29.41 -16.09
C ALA A 664 12.67 29.10 -17.38
N THR A 665 12.96 27.84 -17.66
CA THR A 665 13.64 27.41 -18.89
C THR A 665 12.76 27.70 -20.12
N TYR A 666 11.48 27.35 -20.08
CA TYR A 666 10.54 27.69 -21.17
C TYR A 666 10.41 29.21 -21.37
N VAL A 667 10.27 29.97 -20.28
CA VAL A 667 10.18 31.44 -20.34
C VAL A 667 11.44 32.05 -20.94
N ALA A 668 12.63 31.58 -20.54
CA ALA A 668 13.90 32.09 -21.06
C ALA A 668 14.07 31.83 -22.57
N GLN A 669 13.64 30.66 -23.07
CA GLN A 669 13.67 30.33 -24.50
C GLN A 669 12.76 31.26 -25.30
N VAL A 670 11.55 31.49 -24.80
CA VAL A 670 10.57 32.40 -25.43
C VAL A 670 11.05 33.85 -25.43
N GLN A 671 11.63 34.33 -24.32
CA GLN A 671 12.18 35.69 -24.22
C GLN A 671 13.38 35.91 -25.14
N ALA A 672 14.17 34.85 -25.34
CA ALA A 672 15.33 34.91 -26.25
C ALA A 672 14.96 34.65 -27.72
N GLU A 673 13.66 34.45 -28.01
CA GLU A 673 13.13 34.10 -29.35
C GLU A 673 13.76 32.84 -29.96
N LYS A 674 14.25 31.92 -29.11
CA LYS A 674 14.91 30.70 -29.54
C LYS A 674 13.89 29.58 -29.77
N ARG A 675 13.38 29.48 -30.99
CA ARG A 675 12.41 28.48 -31.43
C ARG A 675 13.09 27.14 -31.70
N GLN A 676 13.54 26.48 -30.64
CA GLN A 676 14.24 25.19 -30.70
C GLN A 676 13.85 24.30 -29.48
N PRO A 677 14.03 23.00 -29.59
CA PRO A 677 13.80 22.09 -28.45
C PRO A 677 14.62 22.50 -27.22
N ILE A 678 14.10 22.19 -26.04
CA ILE A 678 14.78 22.42 -24.77
C ILE A 678 16.05 21.53 -24.70
N ASP A 679 17.15 22.09 -24.20
CA ASP A 679 18.39 21.34 -23.93
C ASP A 679 18.23 20.43 -22.69
N GLU A 680 17.86 19.18 -22.93
CA GLU A 680 17.65 18.17 -21.89
C GLU A 680 18.91 17.89 -21.07
N LYS A 681 20.10 18.00 -21.66
CA LYS A 681 21.37 17.79 -20.95
C LYS A 681 21.56 18.84 -19.87
N LYS A 682 21.31 20.10 -20.21
CA LYS A 682 21.39 21.21 -19.26
C LYS A 682 20.35 21.10 -18.14
N LEU A 683 19.14 20.70 -18.47
CA LEU A 683 18.10 20.42 -17.48
C LEU A 683 18.51 19.32 -16.52
N LYS A 684 19.08 18.23 -17.05
CA LYS A 684 19.59 17.12 -16.25
C LYS A 684 20.69 17.58 -15.27
N GLU A 685 21.67 18.35 -15.74
CA GLU A 685 22.74 18.87 -14.88
C GLU A 685 22.21 19.75 -13.75
N LEU A 686 21.21 20.60 -14.03
CA LEU A 686 20.56 21.44 -13.03
C LEU A 686 19.78 20.60 -12.00
N SER A 687 19.07 19.59 -12.45
CA SER A 687 18.32 18.70 -11.59
C SER A 687 19.22 17.82 -10.72
N ASP A 688 20.30 17.26 -11.29
CA ASP A 688 21.29 16.50 -10.53
C ASP A 688 21.93 17.36 -9.42
N ARG A 689 22.06 18.67 -9.67
CA ARG A 689 22.49 19.62 -8.63
C ARG A 689 21.46 19.79 -7.52
N LEU A 690 20.19 20.01 -7.88
CA LEU A 690 19.11 20.13 -6.89
C LEU A 690 18.94 18.85 -6.06
N HIS A 691 19.05 17.70 -6.71
CA HIS A 691 19.01 16.40 -6.05
C HIS A 691 20.15 16.26 -5.02
N ARG A 692 21.39 16.58 -5.40
CA ARG A 692 22.52 16.56 -4.45
C ARG A 692 22.33 17.56 -3.30
N GLN A 693 21.78 18.74 -3.56
CA GLN A 693 21.48 19.72 -2.52
C GLN A 693 20.45 19.18 -1.52
N MET A 694 19.41 18.50 -2.00
CA MET A 694 18.41 17.84 -1.12
C MET A 694 19.04 16.77 -0.26
N LEU A 695 19.86 15.89 -0.85
CA LEU A 695 20.54 14.78 -0.14
C LEU A 695 21.50 15.25 0.97
N THR A 696 22.12 16.41 0.78
CA THR A 696 23.16 16.91 1.70
C THR A 696 22.64 17.95 2.70
N ARG A 697 21.38 18.39 2.55
CA ARG A 697 20.79 19.37 3.45
C ARG A 697 20.42 18.73 4.79
N PRO A 698 20.83 19.29 5.95
CA PRO A 698 20.40 18.79 7.24
C PRO A 698 18.87 18.81 7.39
N LEU A 699 18.29 17.72 7.85
CA LEU A 699 16.84 17.57 7.93
C LEU A 699 16.18 18.62 8.83
N LYS A 700 16.87 19.03 9.92
CA LYS A 700 16.40 20.09 10.82
C LYS A 700 16.21 21.46 10.13
N GLU A 701 16.96 21.73 9.04
CA GLU A 701 16.81 22.96 8.25
C GLU A 701 15.60 22.91 7.33
N MET A 702 15.10 21.71 7.06
CA MET A 702 13.91 21.45 6.24
C MET A 702 12.64 21.31 7.09
N ARG A 703 12.73 21.47 8.39
CA ARG A 703 11.61 21.29 9.31
C ARG A 703 10.42 22.17 8.91
N PRO A 704 9.18 21.59 8.81
CA PRO A 704 7.98 22.38 8.53
C PRO A 704 7.73 23.46 9.58
N GLY A 705 7.47 24.69 9.13
CA GLY A 705 7.17 25.81 10.04
C GLY A 705 5.77 25.74 10.63
N PHE A 706 4.87 25.06 9.93
CA PHE A 706 3.43 25.11 10.15
C PHE A 706 2.90 24.07 11.15
N ASN A 707 3.60 22.99 11.40
CA ASN A 707 3.19 21.90 12.31
C ASN A 707 2.89 22.35 13.75
N ARG A 708 3.15 23.60 14.09
CA ARG A 708 2.88 24.19 15.40
C ARG A 708 1.72 25.18 15.41
N ALA A 709 1.07 25.41 14.27
CA ALA A 709 -0.01 26.37 14.20
C ALA A 709 -1.31 25.79 14.77
N SER A 710 -1.97 26.58 15.61
CA SER A 710 -3.24 26.24 16.25
C SER A 710 -4.45 26.12 15.32
N SER A 711 -4.30 26.46 14.03
CA SER A 711 -5.38 26.40 13.03
C SER A 711 -4.88 26.27 11.60
N VAL A 712 -5.33 25.22 10.92
CA VAL A 712 -5.04 24.92 9.51
C VAL A 712 -5.95 25.69 8.55
N CYS A 713 -7.11 26.20 9.01
CA CYS A 713 -8.17 26.76 8.18
C CYS A 713 -7.75 27.90 7.27
N LYS A 714 -7.07 28.92 7.85
CA LYS A 714 -6.72 30.14 7.09
C LYS A 714 -5.70 29.84 5.98
N PRO A 715 -4.56 29.20 6.27
CA PRO A 715 -3.60 28.85 5.24
C PRO A 715 -4.17 27.86 4.21
N PHE A 716 -4.95 26.87 4.63
CA PHE A 716 -5.63 25.96 3.71
C PHE A 716 -6.54 26.73 2.72
N ALA A 717 -7.38 27.65 3.23
CA ALA A 717 -8.25 28.46 2.39
C ALA A 717 -7.46 29.35 1.40
N ALA A 718 -6.31 29.90 1.82
CA ALA A 718 -5.46 30.69 0.94
C ALA A 718 -4.84 29.85 -0.19
N ILE A 719 -4.39 28.63 0.13
CA ILE A 719 -3.86 27.68 -0.85
C ILE A 719 -4.97 27.27 -1.84
N MET A 720 -6.17 26.97 -1.35
CA MET A 720 -7.32 26.64 -2.20
C MET A 720 -7.65 27.78 -3.16
N LYS A 721 -7.64 29.02 -2.70
CA LYS A 721 -7.83 30.20 -3.57
C LYS A 721 -6.76 30.27 -4.68
N THR A 722 -5.52 29.97 -4.36
CA THR A 722 -4.44 29.92 -5.36
C THR A 722 -4.71 28.83 -6.39
N LEU A 723 -5.10 27.63 -5.93
CA LEU A 723 -5.42 26.50 -6.82
C LEU A 723 -6.66 26.78 -7.68
N THR A 724 -7.71 27.38 -7.12
CA THR A 724 -8.89 27.82 -7.90
C THR A 724 -8.47 28.75 -9.04
N ALA A 725 -7.61 29.75 -8.78
CA ALA A 725 -7.14 30.71 -9.79
C ALA A 725 -6.23 30.07 -10.86
N THR A 726 -5.76 28.83 -10.64
CA THR A 726 -4.93 28.08 -11.59
C THR A 726 -5.68 26.95 -12.29
N ALA A 727 -6.93 26.68 -11.91
CA ALA A 727 -7.68 25.50 -12.36
C ALA A 727 -8.47 25.70 -13.67
N ASP A 728 -8.47 26.91 -14.26
CA ASP A 728 -9.11 27.16 -15.55
C ASP A 728 -8.22 26.62 -16.68
N LEU A 729 -8.44 25.34 -17.02
CA LEU A 729 -7.87 24.62 -18.16
C LEU A 729 -8.87 24.55 -19.30
#